data_dc115720e2ea33526eae1f7ee1bc56bc
#
_entry.id   dc115720e2ea33526eae1f7ee1bc56bc
#
_cell.length_a   1.000
_cell.length_b   1.000
_cell.length_c   1.000
_cell.angle_alpha   90.00
_cell.angle_beta   90.00
_cell.angle_gamma   90.00
#
_symmetry.space_group_name_H-M   'P 1'
#
loop_
_entity.id
_entity.type
_entity.pdbx_description
1 polymer ?
#
loop_
_entity_poly.entity_id
_entity_poly.type
_entity_poly.pdbx_seq_one_letter_code
_entity_poly.pdbx_strand_id
1 'polypeptide(L)'
;MNTSLLTHSFAVALLAGGSLLGHAAAADAPGLPVAATRHWTADNGNGTYSNPLFYGEFEDPDVIRVGDDYYLAGTTMHMNPAVELLHSKDLVNWELVGYCADKLDLGPAYRLEGGNIYGNGIWAPCIRYNKGMFYIFCNVNRAGLLVFRAKSINGPWERNQLPNRHDMSVLFDDDGKIYIISGGGSPYLIEELSPDLRSFDTNAPHHQLVGKMGEGHHLYKIKGKYVDISCQPGGAVDEYVAVADTIDGPWRITKMVTGESLGETSVAPAKANPNDRGLWIHQGGMCDTPTGEWWSTIMSDHGSAGRMVNLVPITWDNGFPVIGLPGNLRKAPNTWLKPNTGYTQEPQPTYVWDENFDSGKLNPHWQWNHVPDDSKWSLSEKPGVLRLHSLPASNLFSARNSLCQRPPGPESIMTVELDTAGLVAGDAAGLGLISTPVAGIDVVKTTGGMVLQMFQGVDGGRRGGFGGGGAAAVPTKAPVIASTNPPNHLWLRMHCNFDTDQVVFSWSPDGKEFTPVGNPFTPTFQLTTFQGVRPALFNFNTSGQAGGYADFDNYVVEEPRARGVEREIPLGKTITLTSGADGSFLAADTQSNIVVNVAADSAEAKTPDVRFQVVDLGRGRVALKAASGRFVSAAEAGVTLKDLAGKAPGEAETFQWINLMRGDTMFMSLPNHRYLTTTPNEPGPVAATATGPSPARQQGECFKWKTVD
;
A
#
# COMPACT_ATOMS: atom_id res chain seq x y z
N MET A 1 -0.69 -6.41 65.89
CA MET A 1 -2.05 -6.76 65.46
C MET A 1 -1.99 -6.97 63.97
N ASN A 2 -2.20 -8.21 63.56
CA ASN A 2 -2.04 -8.71 62.19
C ASN A 2 -3.09 -8.16 61.26
N THR A 3 -2.66 -7.81 60.04
CA THR A 3 -3.53 -7.78 58.88
C THR A 3 -2.80 -8.45 57.69
N SER A 4 -3.34 -9.63 57.30
CA SER A 4 -2.92 -10.45 56.21
C SER A 4 -3.27 -9.87 54.85
N LEU A 5 -2.31 -9.82 53.91
CA LEU A 5 -2.54 -9.58 52.50
C LEU A 5 -2.96 -10.90 51.81
N LEU A 6 -4.13 -10.88 51.23
CA LEU A 6 -4.61 -11.93 50.32
C LEU A 6 -4.20 -11.55 48.88
N THR A 7 -3.27 -12.30 48.35
CA THR A 7 -2.93 -12.31 46.94
C THR A 7 -3.93 -13.18 46.17
N HIS A 8 -4.69 -12.59 45.25
CA HIS A 8 -5.50 -13.35 44.30
C HIS A 8 -4.70 -13.52 42.99
N SER A 9 -4.30 -14.75 42.76
CA SER A 9 -3.77 -15.19 41.48
C SER A 9 -4.94 -15.47 40.52
N PHE A 10 -5.05 -14.69 39.44
CA PHE A 10 -5.93 -15.02 38.33
C PHE A 10 -5.17 -15.94 37.37
N ALA A 11 -5.61 -17.19 37.33
CA ALA A 11 -5.21 -18.12 36.27
C ALA A 11 -6.09 -17.85 35.06
N VAL A 12 -5.47 -17.36 33.94
CA VAL A 12 -6.12 -17.28 32.63
C VAL A 12 -6.01 -18.65 31.98
N ALA A 13 -7.13 -19.36 31.87
CA ALA A 13 -7.24 -20.55 31.07
C ALA A 13 -7.40 -20.16 29.59
N LEU A 14 -6.38 -20.41 28.78
CA LEU A 14 -6.50 -20.38 27.32
C LEU A 14 -7.33 -21.60 26.87
N LEU A 15 -8.56 -21.35 26.43
CA LEU A 15 -9.33 -22.32 25.66
C LEU A 15 -8.98 -22.11 24.17
N ALA A 16 -8.19 -23.03 23.63
CA ALA A 16 -7.95 -23.13 22.19
C ALA A 16 -9.19 -23.73 21.52
N GLY A 17 -10.01 -22.86 20.92
CA GLY A 17 -11.07 -23.28 20.00
C GLY A 17 -10.51 -23.31 18.57
N GLY A 18 -10.20 -24.49 18.05
CA GLY A 18 -9.70 -24.66 16.70
C GLY A 18 -10.79 -24.50 15.65
N SER A 19 -10.71 -23.45 14.85
CA SER A 19 -11.49 -23.31 13.61
C SER A 19 -10.80 -24.09 12.50
N LEU A 20 -11.36 -25.20 12.07
CA LEU A 20 -10.96 -25.93 10.88
C LEU A 20 -11.47 -25.17 9.63
N LEU A 21 -10.82 -24.07 9.28
CA LEU A 21 -10.74 -23.62 7.89
C LEU A 21 -9.43 -24.17 7.35
N GLY A 22 -9.52 -24.99 6.28
CA GLY A 22 -8.36 -25.59 5.66
C GLY A 22 -7.33 -24.55 5.25
N HIS A 23 -6.36 -24.32 6.11
CA HIS A 23 -5.14 -23.64 5.74
C HIS A 23 -4.43 -24.53 4.74
N ALA A 24 -4.28 -24.08 3.50
CA ALA A 24 -3.20 -24.59 2.68
C ALA A 24 -1.94 -24.38 3.51
N ALA A 25 -1.36 -25.46 3.98
CA ALA A 25 -0.23 -25.45 4.86
C ALA A 25 0.89 -24.61 4.25
N ALA A 26 1.13 -23.44 4.82
CA ALA A 26 2.44 -22.83 4.74
C ALA A 26 3.37 -23.83 5.46
N ALA A 27 4.22 -24.50 4.68
CA ALA A 27 5.12 -25.52 5.18
C ALA A 27 5.94 -24.92 6.33
N ASP A 28 5.98 -25.66 7.42
CA ASP A 28 6.74 -25.49 8.64
C ASP A 28 7.81 -24.41 8.59
N ALA A 29 7.46 -23.24 9.09
CA ALA A 29 8.40 -22.17 9.33
C ALA A 29 8.87 -22.27 10.80
N PRO A 30 10.11 -22.66 11.07
CA PRO A 30 10.63 -22.66 12.43
C PRO A 30 10.99 -21.23 12.84
N GLY A 31 10.34 -20.74 13.84
CA GLY A 31 10.53 -19.44 14.46
C GLY A 31 9.19 -18.92 14.96
N LEU A 32 9.12 -18.48 16.20
CA LEU A 32 7.95 -17.80 16.71
C LEU A 32 7.79 -16.50 15.92
N PRO A 33 6.58 -16.15 15.46
CA PRO A 33 6.36 -14.85 14.88
C PRO A 33 6.73 -13.77 15.90
N VAL A 34 7.35 -12.70 15.44
CA VAL A 34 7.45 -11.45 16.20
C VAL A 34 6.05 -11.13 16.70
N ALA A 35 5.91 -10.72 17.96
CA ALA A 35 4.62 -10.32 18.51
C ALA A 35 3.96 -9.36 17.52
N ALA A 36 2.87 -9.80 16.91
CA ALA A 36 2.23 -9.04 15.86
C ALA A 36 1.87 -7.65 16.40
N THR A 37 2.42 -6.62 15.79
CA THR A 37 1.89 -5.28 16.01
C THR A 37 0.45 -5.31 15.52
N ARG A 38 -0.46 -4.64 16.22
CA ARG A 38 -1.89 -4.63 15.86
C ARG A 38 -2.14 -4.06 14.45
N HIS A 39 -1.23 -3.23 13.97
CA HIS A 39 -1.33 -2.52 12.70
C HIS A 39 -0.07 -2.66 11.88
N TRP A 40 -0.22 -2.58 10.56
CA TRP A 40 0.92 -2.56 9.64
C TRP A 40 1.89 -1.42 9.99
N THR A 41 3.18 -1.74 9.97
CA THR A 41 4.26 -0.75 10.06
C THR A 41 5.41 -1.11 9.12
N ALA A 42 5.92 -0.13 8.40
CA ALA A 42 7.13 -0.28 7.60
C ALA A 42 8.40 -0.21 8.46
N ASP A 43 8.34 0.39 9.63
CA ASP A 43 9.49 0.53 10.55
C ASP A 43 9.81 -0.80 11.22
N ASN A 44 11.01 -1.33 10.97
CA ASN A 44 11.46 -2.59 11.54
C ASN A 44 11.97 -2.46 12.99
N GLY A 45 11.99 -1.24 13.56
CA GLY A 45 12.43 -0.99 14.94
C GLY A 45 13.94 -1.11 15.16
N ASN A 46 14.72 -1.40 14.12
CA ASN A 46 16.18 -1.62 14.20
C ASN A 46 16.97 -0.59 13.36
N GLY A 47 16.34 0.50 12.94
CA GLY A 47 16.93 1.53 12.08
C GLY A 47 16.81 1.24 10.59
N THR A 48 16.03 0.23 10.22
CA THR A 48 15.63 -0.07 8.83
C THR A 48 14.15 0.05 8.65
N TYR A 49 13.70 0.11 7.41
CA TYR A 49 12.30 -0.02 7.02
C TYR A 49 12.15 -1.08 5.92
N SER A 50 10.95 -1.59 5.74
CA SER A 50 10.57 -2.48 4.63
C SER A 50 9.33 -1.97 3.92
N ASN A 51 9.33 -2.04 2.60
CA ASN A 51 8.20 -1.66 1.75
C ASN A 51 7.06 -2.71 1.77
N PRO A 52 5.80 -2.32 1.57
CA PRO A 52 5.31 -0.95 1.37
C PRO A 52 5.27 -0.13 2.66
N LEU A 53 5.22 1.21 2.56
CA LEU A 53 5.13 2.09 3.74
C LEU A 53 3.88 1.82 4.57
N PHE A 54 2.76 1.61 3.90
CA PHE A 54 1.50 1.15 4.49
C PHE A 54 0.83 0.17 3.53
N TYR A 55 0.28 -0.89 4.09
CA TYR A 55 -0.40 -1.91 3.28
C TYR A 55 -1.87 -1.54 3.11
N GLY A 56 -2.11 -0.57 2.29
CA GLY A 56 -3.40 -0.02 1.92
C GLY A 56 -3.24 0.93 0.74
N GLU A 57 -4.31 1.12 0.00
CA GLU A 57 -4.24 1.97 -1.18
C GLU A 57 -3.91 3.41 -0.84
N PHE A 58 -2.98 3.99 -1.56
CA PHE A 58 -2.69 5.42 -1.61
C PHE A 58 -2.09 5.72 -2.98
N GLU A 59 -2.93 6.15 -3.91
CA GLU A 59 -2.56 6.28 -5.32
C GLU A 59 -1.90 7.62 -5.63
N ASP A 60 -1.08 7.61 -6.70
CA ASP A 60 -0.45 8.78 -7.30
C ASP A 60 0.22 9.71 -6.27
N PRO A 61 1.14 9.21 -5.45
CA PRO A 61 1.72 9.98 -4.35
C PRO A 61 2.63 11.10 -4.84
N ASP A 62 2.43 12.32 -4.35
CA ASP A 62 3.40 13.41 -4.49
C ASP A 62 3.86 13.89 -3.12
N VAL A 63 5.17 14.03 -2.94
CA VAL A 63 5.83 14.30 -1.65
C VAL A 63 6.60 15.62 -1.69
N ILE A 64 6.53 16.37 -0.58
CA ILE A 64 7.38 17.54 -0.36
C ILE A 64 7.99 17.54 1.03
N ARG A 65 9.13 18.22 1.17
CA ARG A 65 9.70 18.59 2.45
C ARG A 65 9.47 20.08 2.73
N VAL A 66 9.05 20.41 3.95
CA VAL A 66 8.92 21.78 4.44
C VAL A 66 9.63 21.89 5.78
N GLY A 67 10.84 22.42 5.79
CA GLY A 67 11.70 22.40 6.98
C GLY A 67 12.10 20.98 7.34
N ASP A 68 11.71 20.53 8.54
CA ASP A 68 11.95 19.18 9.06
C ASP A 68 10.73 18.27 8.94
N ASP A 69 9.71 18.70 8.22
CA ASP A 69 8.45 18.01 8.02
C ASP A 69 8.31 17.52 6.57
N TYR A 70 7.66 16.37 6.40
CA TYR A 70 7.32 15.80 5.11
C TYR A 70 5.81 15.70 4.96
N TYR A 71 5.31 16.02 3.78
CA TYR A 71 3.89 15.95 3.47
C TYR A 71 3.69 15.14 2.19
N LEU A 72 2.68 14.28 2.21
CA LEU A 72 2.32 13.41 1.10
C LEU A 72 0.86 13.68 0.73
N ALA A 73 0.59 13.87 -0.54
CA ALA A 73 -0.75 13.98 -1.10
C ALA A 73 -1.05 12.78 -1.99
N GLY A 74 -2.27 12.25 -1.91
CA GLY A 74 -2.73 11.12 -2.72
C GLY A 74 -4.13 11.34 -3.28
N THR A 75 -4.45 10.58 -4.34
CA THR A 75 -5.76 10.63 -4.96
C THR A 75 -6.83 10.00 -4.08
N THR A 76 -8.06 10.49 -4.20
CA THR A 76 -9.23 9.91 -3.54
C THR A 76 -10.34 9.56 -4.54
N MET A 77 -10.12 9.76 -5.82
CA MET A 77 -11.12 9.54 -6.87
C MET A 77 -12.47 10.20 -6.51
N HIS A 78 -13.53 9.42 -6.42
CA HIS A 78 -14.88 9.86 -6.10
C HIS A 78 -15.19 9.89 -4.60
N MET A 79 -14.24 9.46 -3.75
CA MET A 79 -14.46 9.39 -2.31
C MET A 79 -14.42 10.76 -1.65
N ASN A 80 -15.15 10.93 -0.54
CA ASN A 80 -15.21 12.14 0.24
C ASN A 80 -15.01 11.85 1.75
N PRO A 81 -14.15 12.61 2.44
CA PRO A 81 -13.43 13.83 2.02
C PRO A 81 -12.42 13.59 0.88
N ALA A 82 -12.06 14.66 0.16
CA ALA A 82 -11.28 14.62 -1.06
C ALA A 82 -9.88 15.22 -0.91
N VAL A 83 -8.90 14.59 -1.57
CA VAL A 83 -7.45 14.78 -1.52
C VAL A 83 -6.91 14.51 -0.11
N GLU A 84 -6.46 13.30 0.10
CA GLU A 84 -5.87 12.88 1.36
C GLU A 84 -4.47 13.45 1.55
N LEU A 85 -4.19 13.91 2.78
CA LEU A 85 -2.93 14.52 3.14
C LEU A 85 -2.32 13.83 4.36
N LEU A 86 -1.09 13.37 4.20
CA LEU A 86 -0.33 12.73 5.26
C LEU A 86 0.86 13.60 5.67
N HIS A 87 1.33 13.41 6.88
CA HIS A 87 2.51 14.05 7.46
C HIS A 87 3.48 13.00 8.01
N SER A 88 4.77 13.28 7.92
CA SER A 88 5.83 12.48 8.51
C SER A 88 7.02 13.33 8.96
N LYS A 89 7.79 12.83 9.93
CA LYS A 89 9.08 13.38 10.36
C LYS A 89 10.27 12.56 9.85
N ASP A 90 10.03 11.33 9.38
CA ASP A 90 11.09 10.39 9.04
C ASP A 90 10.93 9.71 7.68
N LEU A 91 9.89 10.07 6.92
CA LEU A 91 9.50 9.47 5.63
C LEU A 91 9.01 8.01 5.71
N VAL A 92 9.10 7.37 6.87
CA VAL A 92 8.70 5.97 7.07
C VAL A 92 7.37 5.87 7.80
N ASN A 93 7.22 6.65 8.87
CA ASN A 93 6.02 6.69 9.68
C ASN A 93 5.17 7.90 9.29
N TRP A 94 3.92 7.66 8.91
CA TRP A 94 2.99 8.66 8.39
C TRP A 94 1.72 8.73 9.20
N GLU A 95 1.19 9.93 9.39
CA GLU A 95 -0.11 10.18 10.02
C GLU A 95 -1.03 10.93 9.07
N LEU A 96 -2.33 10.63 9.11
CA LEU A 96 -3.34 11.38 8.39
C LEU A 96 -3.57 12.73 9.09
N VAL A 97 -3.31 13.84 8.37
CA VAL A 97 -3.50 15.18 8.90
C VAL A 97 -4.77 15.86 8.39
N GLY A 98 -5.38 15.35 7.33
CA GLY A 98 -6.64 15.87 6.82
C GLY A 98 -6.84 15.71 5.32
N TYR A 99 -7.75 16.52 4.82
CA TYR A 99 -8.17 16.55 3.42
C TYR A 99 -8.32 17.99 2.93
N CYS A 100 -8.24 18.18 1.60
CA CYS A 100 -8.43 19.52 1.03
C CYS A 100 -9.89 19.95 0.96
N ALA A 101 -10.83 19.01 0.90
CA ALA A 101 -12.26 19.31 0.81
C ALA A 101 -13.07 18.22 1.51
N ASP A 102 -13.94 18.61 2.43
CA ASP A 102 -14.87 17.68 3.08
C ASP A 102 -15.82 17.04 2.07
N LYS A 103 -16.24 17.81 1.07
CA LYS A 103 -17.10 17.35 -0.02
C LYS A 103 -16.70 17.94 -1.35
N LEU A 104 -16.47 17.09 -2.32
CA LEU A 104 -16.27 17.47 -3.70
C LEU A 104 -17.59 17.31 -4.46
N ASP A 105 -18.47 18.29 -4.34
CA ASP A 105 -19.75 18.32 -5.04
C ASP A 105 -19.68 19.23 -6.27
N LEU A 106 -19.60 18.63 -7.43
CA LEU A 106 -19.56 19.34 -8.72
C LEU A 106 -20.76 19.00 -9.59
N GLY A 107 -21.85 18.46 -9.00
CA GLY A 107 -23.10 18.21 -9.70
C GLY A 107 -23.80 16.90 -9.33
N PRO A 108 -24.95 16.59 -9.96
CA PRO A 108 -25.80 15.46 -9.56
C PRO A 108 -25.11 14.11 -9.57
N ALA A 109 -24.24 13.82 -10.54
CA ALA A 109 -23.49 12.55 -10.60
C ALA A 109 -22.53 12.36 -9.42
N TYR A 110 -22.04 13.45 -8.81
CA TYR A 110 -21.24 13.41 -7.59
C TYR A 110 -22.04 12.97 -6.36
N ARG A 111 -23.37 13.07 -6.41
CA ARG A 111 -24.33 12.66 -5.38
C ARG A 111 -25.07 11.38 -5.74
N LEU A 112 -24.64 10.64 -6.77
CA LEU A 112 -25.33 9.47 -7.31
C LEU A 112 -26.77 9.77 -7.78
N GLU A 113 -27.04 10.99 -8.21
CA GLU A 113 -28.35 11.43 -8.72
C GLU A 113 -28.36 11.38 -10.26
N GLY A 114 -28.98 10.35 -10.83
CA GLY A 114 -29.08 10.14 -12.28
C GLY A 114 -27.78 9.75 -12.96
N GLY A 115 -26.75 9.34 -12.21
CA GLY A 115 -25.44 8.93 -12.70
C GLY A 115 -24.44 8.74 -11.57
N ASN A 116 -23.17 8.51 -11.91
CA ASN A 116 -22.07 8.37 -10.96
C ASN A 116 -20.76 8.92 -11.55
N ILE A 117 -19.72 9.01 -10.70
CA ILE A 117 -18.39 9.46 -11.09
C ILE A 117 -17.32 8.41 -10.74
N TYR A 118 -17.66 7.13 -10.67
CA TYR A 118 -16.68 6.07 -10.51
C TYR A 118 -15.59 6.17 -11.58
N GLY A 119 -14.32 5.96 -11.17
CA GLY A 119 -13.16 6.14 -12.04
C GLY A 119 -12.92 7.60 -12.48
N ASN A 120 -13.58 8.54 -11.85
CA ASN A 120 -13.42 9.99 -12.04
C ASN A 120 -13.31 10.67 -10.66
N GLY A 121 -13.31 12.00 -10.61
CA GLY A 121 -13.11 12.75 -9.39
C GLY A 121 -11.65 13.22 -9.28
N ILE A 122 -11.05 13.15 -8.11
CA ILE A 122 -9.67 13.57 -7.87
C ILE A 122 -8.71 12.56 -8.49
N TRP A 123 -7.87 13.04 -9.40
CA TRP A 123 -6.76 12.30 -10.00
C TRP A 123 -5.45 12.95 -9.60
N ALA A 124 -4.34 12.22 -9.68
CA ALA A 124 -2.95 12.57 -9.43
C ALA A 124 -2.73 13.99 -8.85
N PRO A 125 -2.70 14.18 -7.53
CA PRO A 125 -2.48 15.49 -6.93
C PRO A 125 -1.00 15.87 -7.01
N CYS A 126 -0.75 17.17 -7.20
CA CYS A 126 0.58 17.76 -7.09
C CYS A 126 0.60 18.67 -5.85
N ILE A 127 1.41 18.35 -4.85
CA ILE A 127 1.58 19.16 -3.65
C ILE A 127 2.79 20.06 -3.77
N ARG A 128 2.66 21.34 -3.41
CA ARG A 128 3.75 22.32 -3.40
C ARG A 128 3.66 23.23 -2.18
N TYR A 129 4.82 23.75 -1.78
CA TYR A 129 4.90 24.79 -0.74
C TYR A 129 5.72 25.96 -1.27
N ASN A 130 5.14 27.14 -1.22
CA ASN A 130 5.81 28.36 -1.70
C ASN A 130 5.42 29.56 -0.85
N LYS A 131 6.41 30.33 -0.38
CA LYS A 131 6.25 31.58 0.38
C LYS A 131 5.25 31.50 1.53
N GLY A 132 5.30 30.42 2.32
CA GLY A 132 4.45 30.22 3.49
C GLY A 132 3.04 29.69 3.18
N MET A 133 2.80 29.20 1.96
CA MET A 133 1.51 28.65 1.54
C MET A 133 1.69 27.24 0.99
N PHE A 134 0.81 26.33 1.36
CA PHE A 134 0.61 25.06 0.70
C PHE A 134 -0.31 25.20 -0.49
N TYR A 135 -0.04 24.44 -1.53
CA TYR A 135 -0.83 24.36 -2.75
C TYR A 135 -1.02 22.89 -3.11
N ILE A 136 -2.25 22.55 -3.50
CA ILE A 136 -2.57 21.26 -4.12
C ILE A 136 -3.22 21.53 -5.46
N PHE A 137 -2.66 20.94 -6.50
CA PHE A 137 -3.22 20.94 -7.85
C PHE A 137 -3.70 19.52 -8.14
N CYS A 138 -4.92 19.35 -8.57
CA CYS A 138 -5.42 18.04 -8.93
C CYS A 138 -6.42 18.14 -10.08
N ASN A 139 -6.29 17.24 -11.03
CA ASN A 139 -7.22 17.17 -12.13
C ASN A 139 -8.49 16.44 -11.69
N VAL A 140 -9.64 16.99 -12.06
CA VAL A 140 -10.93 16.33 -11.91
C VAL A 140 -11.47 16.09 -13.30
N ASN A 141 -11.50 14.84 -13.71
CA ASN A 141 -11.90 14.48 -15.06
C ASN A 141 -13.28 15.08 -15.41
N ARG A 142 -13.32 15.77 -16.58
CA ARG A 142 -14.48 16.49 -17.11
C ARG A 142 -14.89 17.75 -16.34
N ALA A 143 -14.26 18.05 -15.20
CA ALA A 143 -14.57 19.26 -14.45
C ALA A 143 -13.44 20.29 -14.53
N GLY A 144 -12.17 19.88 -14.69
CA GLY A 144 -11.03 20.76 -14.82
C GLY A 144 -9.95 20.53 -13.79
N LEU A 145 -8.96 21.41 -13.73
CA LEU A 145 -7.89 21.43 -12.75
C LEU A 145 -8.34 22.23 -11.52
N LEU A 146 -8.42 21.61 -10.36
CA LEU A 146 -8.65 22.29 -9.10
C LEU A 146 -7.33 22.74 -8.49
N VAL A 147 -7.33 23.95 -7.94
CA VAL A 147 -6.22 24.55 -7.21
C VAL A 147 -6.67 24.85 -5.81
N PHE A 148 -6.17 24.14 -4.84
CA PHE A 148 -6.37 24.39 -3.42
C PHE A 148 -5.16 25.13 -2.85
N ARG A 149 -5.39 26.06 -1.91
CA ARG A 149 -4.33 26.79 -1.23
C ARG A 149 -4.68 27.03 0.24
N ALA A 150 -3.71 26.89 1.12
CA ALA A 150 -3.87 27.13 2.56
C ALA A 150 -2.54 27.54 3.20
N LYS A 151 -2.61 28.29 4.32
CA LYS A 151 -1.42 28.62 5.14
C LYS A 151 -0.95 27.43 5.99
N SER A 152 -1.86 26.54 6.33
CA SER A 152 -1.62 25.33 7.09
C SER A 152 -2.05 24.11 6.29
N ILE A 153 -1.34 22.99 6.44
CA ILE A 153 -1.73 21.71 5.82
C ILE A 153 -3.13 21.26 6.28
N ASN A 154 -3.55 21.66 7.48
CA ASN A 154 -4.87 21.37 8.03
C ASN A 154 -5.96 22.34 7.53
N GLY A 155 -5.63 23.21 6.59
CA GLY A 155 -6.54 24.21 6.06
C GLY A 155 -6.72 25.45 6.97
N PRO A 156 -7.80 26.22 6.84
CA PRO A 156 -8.84 26.01 5.82
C PRO A 156 -8.30 26.19 4.40
N TRP A 157 -8.81 25.37 3.47
CA TRP A 157 -8.41 25.40 2.07
C TRP A 157 -9.33 26.29 1.22
N GLU A 158 -8.75 27.26 0.54
CA GLU A 158 -9.42 28.00 -0.53
C GLU A 158 -9.28 27.25 -1.85
N ARG A 159 -10.30 27.27 -2.71
CA ARG A 159 -10.31 26.56 -3.98
C ARG A 159 -10.66 27.49 -5.14
N ASN A 160 -9.93 27.32 -6.26
CA ASN A 160 -10.36 27.81 -7.57
C ASN A 160 -10.20 26.69 -8.62
N GLN A 161 -10.65 26.95 -9.83
CA GLN A 161 -10.68 25.99 -10.94
C GLN A 161 -10.10 26.61 -12.21
N LEU A 162 -9.32 25.80 -12.93
CA LEU A 162 -8.68 26.10 -14.20
C LEU A 162 -9.13 25.10 -15.28
N PRO A 163 -8.87 25.36 -16.55
CA PRO A 163 -9.01 24.36 -17.61
C PRO A 163 -8.20 23.08 -17.30
N ASN A 164 -8.74 21.94 -17.73
CA ASN A 164 -8.17 20.62 -17.48
C ASN A 164 -6.70 20.50 -17.91
N ARG A 165 -5.88 19.88 -17.07
CA ARG A 165 -4.51 19.44 -17.37
C ARG A 165 -4.30 18.06 -16.76
N HIS A 166 -4.20 17.06 -17.63
CA HIS A 166 -4.06 15.66 -17.22
C HIS A 166 -2.69 15.42 -16.60
N ASP A 167 -2.66 14.77 -15.42
CA ASP A 167 -1.48 14.29 -14.68
C ASP A 167 -0.35 15.34 -14.63
N MET A 168 -0.74 16.54 -14.24
CA MET A 168 0.12 17.70 -14.27
C MET A 168 1.05 17.78 -13.06
N SER A 169 2.14 18.53 -13.24
CA SER A 169 2.98 19.01 -12.15
C SER A 169 3.21 20.51 -12.25
N VAL A 170 3.29 21.18 -11.11
CA VAL A 170 3.50 22.63 -11.03
C VAL A 170 4.85 22.92 -10.36
N LEU A 171 5.59 23.86 -10.93
CA LEU A 171 6.85 24.39 -10.41
C LEU A 171 6.73 25.91 -10.16
N PHE A 172 6.96 26.33 -8.91
CA PHE A 172 7.24 27.72 -8.56
C PHE A 172 8.74 27.97 -8.76
N ASP A 173 9.10 28.65 -9.86
CA ASP A 173 10.50 28.83 -10.22
C ASP A 173 11.14 30.02 -9.50
N ASP A 174 12.47 30.02 -9.44
CA ASP A 174 13.30 31.09 -8.86
C ASP A 174 13.22 32.41 -9.64
N ASP A 175 12.87 32.37 -10.92
CA ASP A 175 12.63 33.52 -11.75
C ASP A 175 11.29 34.25 -11.47
N GLY A 176 10.48 33.66 -10.58
CA GLY A 176 9.18 34.17 -10.17
C GLY A 176 8.02 33.70 -11.04
N LYS A 177 8.28 32.91 -12.08
CA LYS A 177 7.26 32.28 -12.90
C LYS A 177 6.73 31.01 -12.27
N ILE A 178 5.56 30.59 -12.75
CA ILE A 178 4.91 29.37 -12.30
C ILE A 178 4.65 28.51 -13.54
N TYR A 179 5.40 27.44 -13.65
CA TYR A 179 5.28 26.50 -14.76
C TYR A 179 4.38 25.34 -14.42
N ILE A 180 3.61 24.87 -15.40
CA ILE A 180 2.82 23.64 -15.33
C ILE A 180 3.14 22.77 -16.53
N ILE A 181 3.57 21.53 -16.29
CA ILE A 181 3.72 20.49 -17.31
C ILE A 181 2.53 19.54 -17.23
N SER A 182 2.06 19.04 -18.37
CA SER A 182 0.94 18.10 -18.44
C SER A 182 0.94 17.28 -19.72
N GLY A 183 0.18 16.21 -19.72
CA GLY A 183 -0.10 15.37 -20.87
C GLY A 183 0.40 13.95 -20.73
N GLY A 184 -0.07 13.07 -21.61
CA GLY A 184 0.31 11.65 -21.66
C GLY A 184 1.07 11.28 -22.94
N GLY A 185 1.55 12.26 -23.73
CA GLY A 185 2.25 12.02 -24.99
C GLY A 185 3.11 13.17 -25.46
N SER A 186 4.25 12.84 -26.11
CA SER A 186 5.21 13.83 -26.63
C SER A 186 4.67 14.61 -27.85
N PRO A 187 4.91 15.93 -27.94
CA PRO A 187 5.58 16.77 -26.96
C PRO A 187 4.70 17.06 -25.74
N TYR A 188 5.30 17.06 -24.54
CA TYR A 188 4.64 17.45 -23.31
C TYR A 188 4.67 18.97 -23.20
N LEU A 189 3.49 19.56 -22.99
CA LEU A 189 3.34 21.01 -22.96
C LEU A 189 3.71 21.54 -21.59
N ILE A 190 4.57 22.58 -21.58
CA ILE A 190 4.90 23.36 -20.39
C ILE A 190 4.37 24.77 -20.61
N GLU A 191 3.44 25.20 -19.76
CA GLU A 191 2.75 26.48 -19.83
C GLU A 191 3.05 27.32 -18.58
N GLU A 192 2.86 28.63 -18.66
CA GLU A 192 2.94 29.53 -17.51
C GLU A 192 1.56 29.79 -16.92
N LEU A 193 1.47 29.74 -15.58
CA LEU A 193 0.29 30.14 -14.82
C LEU A 193 0.42 31.60 -14.39
N SER A 194 -0.72 32.29 -14.33
CA SER A 194 -0.77 33.63 -13.72
C SER A 194 -0.32 33.57 -12.24
N PRO A 195 0.32 34.63 -11.71
CA PRO A 195 0.82 34.66 -10.34
C PRO A 195 -0.26 34.43 -9.27
N ASP A 196 -1.52 34.69 -9.55
CA ASP A 196 -2.65 34.46 -8.68
C ASP A 196 -3.26 33.05 -8.81
N LEU A 197 -2.72 32.26 -9.77
CA LEU A 197 -3.17 30.88 -10.08
C LEU A 197 -4.64 30.79 -10.52
N ARG A 198 -5.17 31.85 -11.18
CA ARG A 198 -6.56 31.90 -11.64
C ARG A 198 -6.72 31.74 -13.15
N SER A 199 -5.62 31.77 -13.88
CA SER A 199 -5.60 31.62 -15.34
C SER A 199 -4.24 31.09 -15.82
N PHE A 200 -4.22 30.64 -17.07
CA PHE A 200 -2.97 30.47 -17.80
C PHE A 200 -2.54 31.83 -18.37
N ASP A 201 -1.23 32.10 -18.39
CA ASP A 201 -0.71 33.27 -19.07
C ASP A 201 -0.65 32.97 -20.58
N THR A 202 -1.68 33.42 -21.30
CA THR A 202 -1.79 33.19 -22.74
C THR A 202 -0.81 34.04 -23.58
N ASN A 203 -0.10 34.97 -22.96
CA ASN A 203 0.93 35.78 -23.62
C ASN A 203 2.34 35.19 -23.42
N ALA A 204 2.50 34.27 -22.48
CA ALA A 204 3.76 33.60 -22.23
C ALA A 204 4.09 32.62 -23.37
N PRO A 205 5.38 32.36 -23.64
CA PRO A 205 5.79 31.34 -24.58
C PRO A 205 5.40 29.96 -24.04
N HIS A 206 5.02 29.06 -24.95
CA HIS A 206 4.86 27.66 -24.60
C HIS A 206 6.21 26.96 -24.74
N HIS A 207 6.61 26.24 -23.67
CA HIS A 207 7.79 25.40 -23.67
C HIS A 207 7.39 23.94 -23.88
N GLN A 208 8.32 23.10 -24.27
CA GLN A 208 8.03 21.71 -24.58
C GLN A 208 9.13 20.78 -24.10
N LEU A 209 8.73 19.65 -23.49
CA LEU A 209 9.58 18.51 -23.30
C LEU A 209 9.30 17.51 -24.43
N VAL A 210 10.32 17.20 -25.23
CA VAL A 210 10.22 16.26 -26.33
C VAL A 210 11.03 15.01 -26.05
N GLY A 211 10.39 13.87 -26.15
CA GLY A 211 11.05 12.57 -25.96
C GLY A 211 10.14 11.52 -25.35
N LYS A 212 10.75 10.43 -24.90
CA LYS A 212 10.02 9.33 -24.30
C LYS A 212 9.88 9.55 -22.79
N MET A 213 8.77 10.13 -22.41
CA MET A 213 8.29 10.29 -21.03
C MET A 213 6.95 9.57 -20.91
N GLY A 214 5.98 10.08 -20.17
CA GLY A 214 4.67 9.47 -20.01
C GLY A 214 3.64 10.43 -19.41
N GLU A 215 2.93 9.95 -18.40
CA GLU A 215 1.99 10.71 -17.57
C GLU A 215 2.47 10.73 -16.12
N GLY A 216 1.74 11.38 -15.20
CA GLY A 216 2.13 11.46 -13.80
C GLY A 216 3.40 12.30 -13.60
N HIS A 217 3.41 13.51 -14.18
CA HIS A 217 4.58 14.39 -14.13
C HIS A 217 4.90 14.88 -12.72
N HIS A 218 6.22 14.99 -12.42
CA HIS A 218 6.76 15.64 -11.23
C HIS A 218 7.91 16.55 -11.64
N LEU A 219 7.60 17.86 -11.83
CA LEU A 219 8.54 18.87 -12.28
C LEU A 219 9.21 19.59 -11.10
N TYR A 220 10.52 19.63 -11.11
CA TYR A 220 11.35 20.25 -10.08
C TYR A 220 12.43 21.16 -10.68
N LYS A 221 12.99 22.05 -9.84
CA LYS A 221 14.27 22.71 -10.09
C LYS A 221 15.25 22.34 -8.98
N ILE A 222 16.28 21.58 -9.32
CA ILE A 222 17.23 21.00 -8.36
C ILE A 222 18.64 21.42 -8.76
N LYS A 223 19.34 22.13 -7.87
CA LYS A 223 20.70 22.65 -8.13
C LYS A 223 20.81 23.39 -9.45
N GLY A 224 19.79 24.20 -9.78
CA GLY A 224 19.70 25.00 -11.00
C GLY A 224 19.35 24.23 -12.27
N LYS A 225 19.05 22.94 -12.20
CA LYS A 225 18.58 22.12 -13.32
C LYS A 225 17.09 21.87 -13.21
N TYR A 226 16.40 21.86 -14.34
CA TYR A 226 15.04 21.37 -14.42
C TYR A 226 15.05 19.85 -14.50
N VAL A 227 14.20 19.22 -13.71
CA VAL A 227 14.07 17.75 -13.60
C VAL A 227 12.60 17.42 -13.68
N ASP A 228 12.19 16.58 -14.63
CA ASP A 228 10.83 16.05 -14.72
C ASP A 228 10.86 14.53 -14.62
N ILE A 229 9.98 13.97 -13.81
CA ILE A 229 9.79 12.52 -13.64
C ILE A 229 8.41 12.18 -14.18
N SER A 230 8.27 11.09 -14.92
CA SER A 230 6.96 10.59 -15.36
C SER A 230 7.00 9.11 -15.72
N CYS A 231 5.85 8.44 -15.69
CA CYS A 231 5.72 7.03 -16.01
C CYS A 231 5.06 6.82 -17.37
N GLN A 232 5.48 5.77 -18.10
CA GLN A 232 4.78 5.35 -19.31
C GLN A 232 3.56 4.51 -18.96
N PRO A 233 2.35 4.89 -19.37
CA PRO A 233 1.16 4.09 -19.13
C PRO A 233 1.16 2.82 -19.96
N GLY A 234 0.66 1.73 -19.36
CA GLY A 234 0.43 0.46 -20.02
C GLY A 234 1.67 -0.43 -20.21
N GLY A 235 1.49 -1.73 -20.20
CA GLY A 235 2.56 -2.71 -20.40
C GLY A 235 3.53 -2.80 -19.24
N ALA A 236 4.83 -2.85 -19.54
CA ALA A 236 5.87 -2.68 -18.55
C ALA A 236 5.96 -1.19 -18.21
N VAL A 237 5.49 -0.82 -17.04
CA VAL A 237 5.48 0.57 -16.58
C VAL A 237 6.89 0.95 -16.19
N ASP A 238 7.55 1.73 -17.06
CA ASP A 238 8.88 2.27 -16.77
C ASP A 238 8.72 3.72 -16.29
N GLU A 239 9.47 4.11 -15.27
CA GLU A 239 9.61 5.49 -14.84
C GLU A 239 10.79 6.13 -15.58
N TYR A 240 10.58 7.31 -16.12
CA TYR A 240 11.58 8.10 -16.84
C TYR A 240 11.91 9.37 -16.07
N VAL A 241 13.12 9.86 -16.28
CA VAL A 241 13.55 11.17 -15.79
C VAL A 241 14.18 11.96 -16.92
N ALA A 242 13.76 13.21 -17.06
CA ALA A 242 14.30 14.19 -17.96
C ALA A 242 15.04 15.29 -17.19
N VAL A 243 16.20 15.73 -17.69
CA VAL A 243 17.00 16.79 -17.08
C VAL A 243 17.44 17.80 -18.14
N ALA A 244 17.30 19.10 -17.83
CA ALA A 244 17.72 20.20 -18.69
C ALA A 244 18.33 21.36 -17.92
N ASP A 245 19.12 22.19 -18.59
CA ASP A 245 19.71 23.42 -18.03
C ASP A 245 18.74 24.59 -18.02
N THR A 246 17.81 24.59 -18.98
CA THR A 246 16.74 25.60 -19.12
C THR A 246 15.40 24.90 -19.33
N ILE A 247 14.30 25.62 -19.07
CA ILE A 247 12.95 25.09 -19.28
C ILE A 247 12.67 24.74 -20.76
N ASP A 248 13.39 25.33 -21.68
CA ASP A 248 13.34 25.08 -23.13
C ASP A 248 14.17 23.84 -23.54
N GLY A 249 14.92 23.26 -22.60
CA GLY A 249 15.84 22.17 -22.92
C GLY A 249 17.22 22.65 -23.40
N PRO A 250 17.97 21.84 -24.17
CA PRO A 250 17.56 20.49 -24.59
C PRO A 250 17.45 19.50 -23.42
N TRP A 251 16.38 18.71 -23.42
CA TRP A 251 16.13 17.71 -22.39
C TRP A 251 16.90 16.42 -22.69
N ARG A 252 17.64 15.94 -21.71
CA ARG A 252 18.26 14.61 -21.72
C ARG A 252 17.35 13.68 -20.92
N ILE A 253 17.07 12.49 -21.43
CA ILE A 253 16.09 11.56 -20.85
C ILE A 253 16.76 10.20 -20.62
N THR A 254 16.48 9.58 -19.48
CA THR A 254 16.87 8.20 -19.18
C THR A 254 15.78 7.50 -18.36
N LYS A 255 15.85 6.17 -18.22
CA LYS A 255 15.02 5.45 -17.26
C LYS A 255 15.46 5.77 -15.83
N MET A 256 14.52 6.13 -14.98
CA MET A 256 14.75 6.34 -13.54
C MET A 256 14.74 5.01 -12.79
N VAL A 257 13.84 4.12 -13.17
CA VAL A 257 13.71 2.76 -12.63
C VAL A 257 13.21 1.81 -13.71
N THR A 258 13.57 0.54 -13.61
CA THR A 258 12.94 -0.54 -14.37
C THR A 258 11.73 -1.06 -13.60
N GLY A 259 10.62 -1.36 -14.30
CA GLY A 259 9.35 -1.69 -13.66
C GLY A 259 9.44 -2.76 -12.56
N GLU A 260 9.99 -3.92 -12.86
CA GLU A 260 10.17 -5.02 -11.90
C GLU A 260 11.39 -4.78 -11.00
N SER A 261 11.28 -3.93 -10.01
CA SER A 261 12.46 -3.52 -9.26
C SER A 261 12.38 -3.67 -7.75
N LEU A 262 11.19 -3.71 -7.16
CA LEU A 262 11.05 -3.64 -5.71
C LEU A 262 11.24 -5.00 -5.02
N GLY A 263 11.09 -6.07 -5.72
CA GLY A 263 10.94 -7.36 -5.09
C GLY A 263 9.50 -7.58 -4.63
N GLU A 264 9.26 -8.70 -3.99
CA GLU A 264 7.92 -9.15 -3.76
C GLU A 264 7.30 -8.59 -2.50
N THR A 265 6.11 -8.03 -2.66
CA THR A 265 5.27 -7.51 -1.58
C THR A 265 4.07 -8.41 -1.27
N SER A 266 3.91 -9.53 -1.98
CA SER A 266 2.84 -10.51 -1.81
C SER A 266 3.38 -11.87 -1.39
N VAL A 267 2.62 -12.64 -0.59
CA VAL A 267 2.95 -14.02 -0.23
C VAL A 267 2.41 -15.05 -1.23
N ALA A 268 1.45 -14.64 -2.06
CA ALA A 268 0.91 -15.53 -3.09
C ALA A 268 1.85 -15.64 -4.30
N PRO A 269 1.94 -16.79 -4.98
CA PRO A 269 2.64 -16.86 -6.25
C PRO A 269 2.00 -15.92 -7.27
N ALA A 270 2.81 -15.24 -8.08
CA ALA A 270 2.31 -14.34 -9.12
C ALA A 270 1.28 -14.97 -10.08
N LYS A 271 1.30 -16.31 -10.22
CA LYS A 271 0.29 -17.07 -10.96
C LYS A 271 -1.03 -17.27 -10.21
N ALA A 272 -1.04 -17.14 -8.87
CA ALA A 272 -2.25 -17.29 -8.07
C ALA A 272 -3.11 -16.02 -8.10
N ASN A 273 -2.50 -14.86 -8.29
CA ASN A 273 -3.18 -13.59 -8.48
C ASN A 273 -2.73 -12.93 -9.78
N PRO A 274 -3.45 -13.14 -10.91
CA PRO A 274 -3.08 -12.57 -12.21
C PRO A 274 -3.19 -11.04 -12.26
N ASN A 275 -3.82 -10.42 -11.26
CA ASN A 275 -3.97 -8.96 -11.16
C ASN A 275 -2.83 -8.33 -10.35
N ASP A 276 -2.05 -9.13 -9.63
CA ASP A 276 -0.95 -8.62 -8.83
C ASP A 276 0.24 -8.23 -9.72
N ARG A 277 0.53 -6.95 -9.74
CA ARG A 277 1.71 -6.33 -10.35
C ARG A 277 2.63 -5.69 -9.32
N GLY A 278 2.55 -6.16 -8.07
CA GLY A 278 3.19 -5.55 -6.91
C GLY A 278 4.70 -5.36 -6.97
N LEU A 279 5.34 -5.92 -7.99
CA LEU A 279 6.77 -5.74 -8.27
C LEU A 279 7.08 -4.52 -9.12
N TRP A 280 6.07 -3.96 -9.76
CA TRP A 280 6.22 -2.85 -10.68
C TRP A 280 5.94 -1.56 -9.95
N ILE A 281 6.98 -0.73 -9.86
CA ILE A 281 6.88 0.59 -9.25
C ILE A 281 6.86 1.66 -10.32
N HIS A 282 5.96 2.62 -10.14
CA HIS A 282 5.79 3.73 -11.06
C HIS A 282 5.09 4.90 -10.36
N GLN A 283 5.18 6.06 -10.97
CA GLN A 283 4.53 7.31 -10.57
C GLN A 283 4.71 7.66 -9.09
N GLY A 284 5.48 8.70 -8.86
CA GLY A 284 5.71 9.20 -7.52
C GLY A 284 6.69 10.36 -7.48
N GLY A 285 6.52 11.21 -6.47
CA GLY A 285 7.37 12.36 -6.24
C GLY A 285 8.67 12.01 -5.52
N MET A 286 9.58 12.99 -5.47
CA MET A 286 10.81 12.88 -4.70
C MET A 286 11.08 14.11 -3.83
N CYS A 287 11.81 13.90 -2.72
CA CYS A 287 12.28 14.96 -1.86
C CYS A 287 13.67 14.65 -1.31
N ASP A 288 14.31 15.69 -0.76
CA ASP A 288 15.59 15.55 -0.05
C ASP A 288 15.37 15.46 1.47
N THR A 289 16.44 15.10 2.18
CA THR A 289 16.52 15.21 3.64
C THR A 289 17.43 16.40 4.03
N PRO A 290 17.35 16.90 5.28
CA PRO A 290 18.28 17.91 5.77
C PRO A 290 19.75 17.49 5.66
N THR A 291 20.06 16.21 5.62
CA THR A 291 21.40 15.65 5.46
C THR A 291 21.86 15.51 4.01
N GLY A 292 20.97 15.80 3.04
CA GLY A 292 21.26 15.79 1.60
C GLY A 292 21.02 14.44 0.91
N GLU A 293 20.42 13.47 1.59
CA GLU A 293 19.91 12.27 0.93
C GLU A 293 18.68 12.61 0.08
N TRP A 294 18.43 11.81 -0.94
CA TRP A 294 17.25 11.92 -1.80
C TRP A 294 16.44 10.64 -1.80
N TRP A 295 15.12 10.80 -1.73
CA TRP A 295 14.17 9.72 -1.61
C TRP A 295 12.95 9.94 -2.51
N SER A 296 12.36 8.86 -3.00
CA SER A 296 11.09 8.90 -3.72
C SER A 296 10.03 8.10 -2.98
N THR A 297 8.84 8.66 -2.91
CA THR A 297 7.61 7.91 -2.63
C THR A 297 7.00 7.52 -3.97
N ILE A 298 6.91 6.23 -4.24
CA ILE A 298 6.49 5.70 -5.53
C ILE A 298 5.50 4.56 -5.32
N MET A 299 4.46 4.46 -6.14
CA MET A 299 3.46 3.43 -5.96
C MET A 299 3.80 2.13 -6.67
N SER A 300 3.18 1.03 -6.21
CA SER A 300 3.15 -0.28 -6.86
C SER A 300 1.72 -0.81 -6.93
N ASP A 301 1.36 -1.46 -8.04
CA ASP A 301 0.06 -2.11 -8.20
C ASP A 301 0.00 -3.42 -7.40
N HIS A 302 -1.07 -3.65 -6.64
CA HIS A 302 -1.20 -4.81 -5.76
C HIS A 302 -2.61 -5.42 -5.78
N GLY A 303 -2.99 -6.01 -6.89
CA GLY A 303 -4.26 -6.70 -7.04
C GLY A 303 -5.46 -5.89 -6.58
N SER A 304 -6.38 -6.50 -5.87
CA SER A 304 -7.59 -5.83 -5.38
C SER A 304 -7.36 -4.86 -4.23
N ALA A 305 -6.20 -4.91 -3.57
CA ALA A 305 -5.82 -3.90 -2.57
C ALA A 305 -5.59 -2.51 -3.19
N GLY A 306 -5.34 -2.44 -4.50
CA GLY A 306 -5.06 -1.20 -5.19
C GLY A 306 -3.58 -0.86 -5.25
N ARG A 307 -3.23 0.41 -5.20
CA ARG A 307 -1.87 0.91 -5.34
C ARG A 307 -1.28 1.32 -4.01
N MET A 308 -0.12 0.78 -3.68
CA MET A 308 0.54 1.00 -2.38
C MET A 308 1.79 1.86 -2.55
N VAL A 309 2.06 2.71 -1.57
CA VAL A 309 3.25 3.57 -1.57
C VAL A 309 4.46 2.85 -1.04
N ASN A 310 5.56 3.01 -1.74
CA ASN A 310 6.88 2.53 -1.36
C ASN A 310 7.84 3.71 -1.19
N LEU A 311 8.77 3.59 -0.26
CA LEU A 311 9.88 4.52 -0.09
C LEU A 311 11.14 3.91 -0.70
N VAL A 312 11.82 4.66 -1.57
CA VAL A 312 12.98 4.16 -2.28
C VAL A 312 14.10 5.21 -2.33
N PRO A 313 15.37 4.80 -2.13
CA PRO A 313 16.50 5.71 -2.19
C PRO A 313 16.78 6.14 -3.63
N ILE A 314 17.23 7.39 -3.79
CA ILE A 314 17.69 7.96 -5.05
C ILE A 314 19.21 8.15 -5.01
N THR A 315 19.85 7.69 -6.07
CA THR A 315 21.28 7.94 -6.35
C THR A 315 21.38 8.87 -7.56
N TRP A 316 22.23 9.90 -7.46
CA TRP A 316 22.54 10.76 -8.59
C TRP A 316 23.61 10.10 -9.48
N ASP A 317 23.23 9.73 -10.70
CA ASP A 317 24.10 9.09 -11.70
C ASP A 317 24.17 9.94 -12.97
N ASN A 318 25.36 10.42 -13.32
CA ASN A 318 25.60 11.26 -14.50
C ASN A 318 24.67 12.49 -14.61
N GLY A 319 24.27 13.05 -13.45
CA GLY A 319 23.39 14.20 -13.32
C GLY A 319 21.91 13.88 -13.41
N PHE A 320 21.54 12.60 -13.40
CA PHE A 320 20.17 12.14 -13.31
C PHE A 320 19.88 11.56 -11.91
N PRO A 321 18.73 11.87 -11.29
CA PRO A 321 18.25 11.11 -10.14
C PRO A 321 17.72 9.78 -10.63
N VAL A 322 18.29 8.69 -10.13
CA VAL A 322 17.84 7.33 -10.45
C VAL A 322 17.54 6.57 -9.17
N ILE A 323 16.52 5.74 -9.18
CA ILE A 323 16.18 4.89 -8.04
C ILE A 323 17.24 3.81 -7.86
N GLY A 324 17.54 3.48 -6.60
CA GLY A 324 18.46 2.41 -6.21
C GLY A 324 19.74 2.90 -5.56
N LEU A 325 20.59 1.94 -5.23
CA LEU A 325 21.83 2.14 -4.51
C LEU A 325 23.04 2.03 -5.46
N PRO A 326 24.18 2.67 -5.15
CA PRO A 326 25.40 2.52 -5.94
C PRO A 326 25.75 1.05 -6.18
N GLY A 327 26.04 0.66 -7.43
CA GLY A 327 26.28 -0.74 -7.81
C GLY A 327 25.01 -1.53 -8.18
N ASN A 328 23.81 -1.05 -7.81
CA ASN A 328 22.53 -1.64 -8.15
C ASN A 328 21.49 -0.58 -8.52
N LEU A 329 21.84 0.30 -9.45
CA LEU A 329 21.00 1.38 -9.93
C LEU A 329 19.78 0.88 -10.71
N ARG A 330 18.70 1.63 -10.66
CA ARG A 330 17.39 1.33 -11.29
C ARG A 330 16.70 0.10 -10.72
N LYS A 331 17.08 -0.28 -9.49
CA LYS A 331 16.47 -1.34 -8.70
C LYS A 331 16.22 -0.84 -7.29
N ALA A 332 15.00 -0.92 -6.82
CA ALA A 332 14.63 -0.50 -5.47
C ALA A 332 14.89 -1.63 -4.45
N PRO A 333 15.53 -1.35 -3.32
CA PRO A 333 15.62 -2.32 -2.25
C PRO A 333 14.24 -2.47 -1.57
N ASN A 334 13.83 -3.70 -1.26
CA ASN A 334 12.63 -3.94 -0.46
C ASN A 334 12.80 -3.44 0.98
N THR A 335 13.99 -3.69 1.56
CA THR A 335 14.38 -3.26 2.91
C THR A 335 15.68 -2.48 2.85
N TRP A 336 15.71 -1.33 3.51
CA TRP A 336 16.92 -0.50 3.60
C TRP A 336 16.96 0.29 4.90
N LEU A 337 18.05 1.04 5.10
CA LEU A 337 18.18 1.98 6.21
C LEU A 337 17.10 3.07 6.12
N LYS A 338 16.55 3.47 7.25
CA LYS A 338 15.65 4.63 7.32
C LYS A 338 16.38 5.89 6.83
N PRO A 339 15.68 6.83 6.18
CA PRO A 339 16.23 8.12 5.81
C PRO A 339 16.86 8.85 7.00
N ASN A 340 18.01 9.46 6.79
CA ASN A 340 18.61 10.33 7.79
C ASN A 340 17.96 11.72 7.74
N THR A 341 16.86 11.88 8.45
CA THR A 341 16.15 13.16 8.55
C THR A 341 16.59 14.00 9.74
N GLY A 342 17.44 13.45 10.61
CA GLY A 342 17.81 14.05 11.90
C GLY A 342 16.74 13.82 12.98
N TYR A 343 15.60 13.23 12.66
CA TYR A 343 14.56 12.92 13.63
C TYR A 343 14.90 11.63 14.40
N THR A 344 14.86 11.71 15.74
CA THR A 344 15.30 10.61 16.63
C THR A 344 14.26 10.23 17.69
N GLN A 345 13.06 10.81 17.62
CA GLN A 345 12.00 10.53 18.59
C GLN A 345 11.23 9.25 18.21
N GLU A 346 10.34 8.82 19.10
CA GLU A 346 9.49 7.67 18.87
C GLU A 346 8.64 7.84 17.59
N PRO A 347 8.36 6.75 16.88
CA PRO A 347 7.51 6.79 15.70
C PRO A 347 6.15 7.40 15.98
N GLN A 348 5.60 8.09 15.01
CA GLN A 348 4.23 8.62 15.08
C GLN A 348 3.22 7.47 15.14
N PRO A 349 2.04 7.68 15.77
CA PRO A 349 1.02 6.65 15.84
C PRO A 349 0.59 6.18 14.45
N THR A 350 0.47 4.88 14.29
CA THR A 350 -0.05 4.26 13.09
C THR A 350 -1.57 4.46 12.98
N TYR A 351 -2.12 4.19 11.79
CA TYR A 351 -3.55 4.24 11.53
C TYR A 351 -4.35 3.41 12.54
N VAL A 352 -5.47 3.96 13.03
CA VAL A 352 -6.46 3.24 13.84
C VAL A 352 -7.74 3.11 13.03
N TRP A 353 -8.08 1.89 12.67
CA TRP A 353 -9.22 1.59 11.80
C TRP A 353 -10.53 1.36 12.56
N ASP A 354 -10.43 0.96 13.83
CA ASP A 354 -11.58 0.68 14.69
C ASP A 354 -12.43 1.91 14.92
N GLU A 355 -13.76 1.72 15.06
CA GLU A 355 -14.70 2.77 15.33
C GLU A 355 -15.87 2.25 16.20
N ASN A 356 -16.10 2.89 17.35
CA ASN A 356 -17.22 2.60 18.24
C ASN A 356 -18.31 3.68 18.20
N PHE A 357 -18.17 4.68 17.35
CA PHE A 357 -19.09 5.79 17.14
C PHE A 357 -19.46 6.62 18.40
N ASP A 358 -18.77 6.43 19.52
CA ASP A 358 -19.04 7.15 20.79
C ASP A 358 -18.59 8.61 20.78
N SER A 359 -17.61 8.95 19.92
CA SER A 359 -17.00 10.28 19.92
C SER A 359 -17.89 11.40 19.38
N GLY A 360 -19.02 11.06 18.76
CA GLY A 360 -19.88 12.00 18.03
C GLY A 360 -19.24 12.58 16.77
N LYS A 361 -18.09 12.06 16.34
CA LYS A 361 -17.39 12.37 15.09
C LYS A 361 -16.86 11.09 14.49
N LEU A 362 -16.90 10.98 13.17
CA LEU A 362 -16.26 9.87 12.47
C LEU A 362 -14.74 9.95 12.60
N ASN A 363 -14.10 8.81 12.79
CA ASN A 363 -12.66 8.67 12.64
C ASN A 363 -12.27 9.21 11.26
N PRO A 364 -11.19 9.98 11.09
CA PRO A 364 -10.83 10.62 9.84
C PRO A 364 -10.49 9.64 8.70
N HIS A 365 -10.31 8.35 8.96
CA HIS A 365 -10.11 7.32 7.94
C HIS A 365 -11.40 6.89 7.22
N TRP A 366 -12.57 7.31 7.71
CA TRP A 366 -13.83 7.09 7.01
C TRP A 366 -13.98 8.02 5.83
N GLN A 367 -14.45 7.48 4.71
CA GLN A 367 -14.78 8.22 3.51
C GLN A 367 -16.15 7.78 2.99
N TRP A 368 -16.93 8.74 2.50
CA TRP A 368 -18.19 8.47 1.84
C TRP A 368 -17.96 8.10 0.37
N ASN A 369 -18.64 7.07 -0.08
CA ASN A 369 -18.74 6.74 -1.50
C ASN A 369 -19.60 7.80 -2.20
N HIS A 370 -18.96 8.72 -2.96
CA HIS A 370 -19.60 9.94 -3.46
C HIS A 370 -19.97 10.92 -2.35
N VAL A 371 -20.67 12.02 -2.71
CA VAL A 371 -21.08 13.05 -1.74
C VAL A 371 -22.31 12.58 -0.95
N PRO A 372 -22.22 12.49 0.37
CA PRO A 372 -23.34 12.05 1.20
C PRO A 372 -24.49 13.06 1.26
N ASP A 373 -25.66 12.59 1.62
CA ASP A 373 -26.78 13.40 2.11
C ASP A 373 -26.71 13.45 3.64
N ASP A 374 -26.26 14.58 4.22
CA ASP A 374 -26.07 14.71 5.66
C ASP A 374 -27.36 14.65 6.45
N SER A 375 -28.51 14.83 5.83
CA SER A 375 -29.81 14.67 6.49
C SER A 375 -30.22 13.20 6.68
N LYS A 376 -29.39 12.27 6.18
CA LYS A 376 -29.69 10.83 6.10
C LYS A 376 -28.67 9.95 6.81
N TRP A 377 -27.86 10.54 7.66
CA TRP A 377 -27.00 9.82 8.60
C TRP A 377 -26.82 10.62 9.88
N SER A 378 -26.53 9.97 11.01
CA SER A 378 -26.38 10.63 12.28
C SER A 378 -25.55 9.80 13.26
N LEU A 379 -24.74 10.53 14.08
CA LEU A 379 -24.08 10.00 15.28
C LEU A 379 -24.76 10.52 16.57
N SER A 380 -25.82 11.33 16.45
CA SER A 380 -26.48 12.00 17.58
C SER A 380 -27.93 11.61 17.80
N GLU A 381 -28.66 11.12 16.79
CA GLU A 381 -30.04 10.62 16.96
C GLU A 381 -30.12 9.48 17.97
N LYS A 382 -29.11 8.60 17.98
CA LYS A 382 -28.90 7.56 18.98
C LYS A 382 -27.40 7.58 19.30
N PRO A 383 -27.00 8.16 20.46
CA PRO A 383 -25.58 8.21 20.82
C PRO A 383 -24.92 6.83 20.88
N GLY A 384 -23.68 6.73 20.48
CA GLY A 384 -22.89 5.49 20.46
C GLY A 384 -23.15 4.59 19.26
N VAL A 385 -23.84 5.07 18.23
CA VAL A 385 -24.03 4.32 16.97
C VAL A 385 -23.96 5.23 15.76
N LEU A 386 -23.61 4.67 14.62
CA LEU A 386 -23.84 5.29 13.32
C LEU A 386 -25.24 4.89 12.83
N ARG A 387 -26.17 5.84 12.74
CA ARG A 387 -27.46 5.65 12.12
C ARG A 387 -27.43 6.03 10.65
N LEU A 388 -27.79 5.11 9.78
CA LEU A 388 -27.98 5.34 8.34
C LEU A 388 -29.48 5.23 8.00
N HIS A 389 -30.09 6.34 7.51
CA HIS A 389 -31.42 6.35 6.95
C HIS A 389 -31.37 5.87 5.51
N SER A 390 -32.23 4.94 5.12
CA SER A 390 -32.17 4.37 3.78
C SER A 390 -32.65 5.36 2.70
N LEU A 391 -31.87 5.43 1.64
CA LEU A 391 -32.14 6.19 0.42
C LEU A 391 -32.48 5.23 -0.72
N PRO A 392 -33.24 5.68 -1.74
CA PRO A 392 -33.56 4.83 -2.89
C PRO A 392 -32.30 4.42 -3.65
N ALA A 393 -32.09 3.11 -3.84
CA ALA A 393 -31.04 2.59 -4.70
C ALA A 393 -31.39 1.17 -5.17
N SER A 394 -30.91 0.78 -6.34
CA SER A 394 -31.13 -0.57 -6.88
C SER A 394 -30.13 -1.61 -6.35
N ASN A 395 -28.98 -1.18 -5.90
CA ASN A 395 -27.89 -2.02 -5.36
C ASN A 395 -26.85 -1.14 -4.65
N LEU A 396 -25.85 -1.77 -4.01
CA LEU A 396 -24.78 -1.07 -3.28
C LEU A 396 -23.98 -0.11 -4.17
N PHE A 397 -23.73 -0.43 -5.45
CA PHE A 397 -22.98 0.44 -6.36
C PHE A 397 -23.68 1.78 -6.63
N SER A 398 -24.99 1.84 -6.50
CA SER A 398 -25.79 3.05 -6.63
C SER A 398 -26.27 3.63 -5.29
N ALA A 399 -25.89 3.01 -4.18
CA ALA A 399 -26.35 3.41 -2.85
C ALA A 399 -25.55 4.62 -2.33
N ARG A 400 -26.24 5.77 -2.21
CA ARG A 400 -25.72 6.95 -1.53
C ARG A 400 -25.64 6.70 -0.03
N ASN A 401 -24.77 7.42 0.67
CA ASN A 401 -24.47 7.25 2.09
C ASN A 401 -23.91 5.87 2.45
N SER A 402 -23.09 5.30 1.56
CA SER A 402 -22.21 4.18 1.89
C SER A 402 -20.94 4.71 2.50
N LEU A 403 -20.70 4.37 3.77
CA LEU A 403 -19.53 4.82 4.54
C LEU A 403 -18.42 3.78 4.44
N CYS A 404 -17.27 4.17 3.92
CA CYS A 404 -16.20 3.28 3.51
C CYS A 404 -14.90 3.51 4.28
N GLN A 405 -14.10 2.46 4.38
CA GLN A 405 -12.69 2.55 4.75
C GLN A 405 -11.82 1.88 3.69
N ARG A 406 -10.50 2.13 3.74
CA ARG A 406 -9.50 1.30 3.06
C ARG A 406 -9.24 0.07 3.90
N PRO A 407 -9.31 -1.14 3.35
CA PRO A 407 -8.96 -2.32 4.11
C PRO A 407 -7.43 -2.41 4.23
N PRO A 408 -6.87 -2.53 5.44
CA PRO A 408 -5.45 -2.81 5.58
C PRO A 408 -5.13 -4.23 5.11
N GLY A 409 -3.98 -4.39 4.46
CA GLY A 409 -3.47 -5.69 4.04
C GLY A 409 -2.25 -6.14 4.85
N PRO A 410 -1.66 -7.30 4.50
CA PRO A 410 -2.07 -8.25 3.45
C PRO A 410 -3.34 -9.05 3.76
N GLU A 411 -3.84 -8.99 4.98
CA GLU A 411 -5.04 -9.69 5.44
C GLU A 411 -5.74 -8.86 6.51
N SER A 412 -7.06 -8.70 6.37
CA SER A 412 -7.87 -7.97 7.35
C SER A 412 -9.23 -8.62 7.58
N ILE A 413 -9.70 -8.52 8.81
CA ILE A 413 -11.02 -9.01 9.22
C ILE A 413 -11.79 -7.84 9.80
N MET A 414 -12.82 -7.38 9.08
CA MET A 414 -13.72 -6.33 9.52
C MET A 414 -14.97 -6.96 10.11
N THR A 415 -15.31 -6.59 11.34
CA THR A 415 -16.53 -7.02 12.04
C THR A 415 -17.32 -5.79 12.47
N VAL A 416 -18.62 -5.83 12.29
CA VAL A 416 -19.54 -4.74 12.70
C VAL A 416 -20.79 -5.32 13.35
N GLU A 417 -21.26 -4.64 14.36
CA GLU A 417 -22.55 -4.87 15.01
C GLU A 417 -23.65 -4.11 14.26
N LEU A 418 -24.79 -4.75 14.01
CA LEU A 418 -25.89 -4.22 13.22
C LEU A 418 -27.21 -4.40 13.95
N ASP A 419 -27.95 -3.30 14.17
CA ASP A 419 -29.34 -3.31 14.62
C ASP A 419 -30.27 -2.95 13.46
N THR A 420 -31.15 -3.88 13.13
CA THR A 420 -32.09 -3.81 11.98
C THR A 420 -33.52 -3.52 12.39
N ALA A 421 -33.78 -3.17 13.66
CA ALA A 421 -35.14 -2.94 14.18
C ALA A 421 -35.87 -1.79 13.46
N GLY A 422 -35.12 -0.83 12.90
CA GLY A 422 -35.66 0.31 12.15
C GLY A 422 -35.93 0.06 10.68
N LEU A 423 -35.62 -1.12 10.12
CA LEU A 423 -35.81 -1.41 8.70
C LEU A 423 -37.27 -1.54 8.34
N VAL A 424 -37.65 -0.98 7.19
CA VAL A 424 -38.98 -1.16 6.57
C VAL A 424 -38.88 -1.95 5.26
N ALA A 425 -40.01 -2.40 4.74
CA ALA A 425 -40.03 -3.22 3.53
C ALA A 425 -39.30 -2.54 2.35
N GLY A 426 -38.39 -3.27 1.75
CA GLY A 426 -37.49 -2.80 0.69
C GLY A 426 -36.12 -2.36 1.16
N ASP A 427 -35.88 -2.17 2.47
CA ASP A 427 -34.57 -1.81 3.01
C ASP A 427 -33.62 -2.99 2.95
N ALA A 428 -32.35 -2.67 2.65
CA ALA A 428 -31.19 -3.56 2.69
C ALA A 428 -30.06 -2.84 3.44
N ALA A 429 -29.61 -3.41 4.55
CA ALA A 429 -28.53 -2.85 5.37
C ALA A 429 -27.45 -3.91 5.66
N GLY A 430 -26.19 -3.51 5.64
CA GLY A 430 -25.11 -4.48 5.87
C GLY A 430 -23.71 -3.98 5.71
N LEU A 431 -22.81 -4.96 5.54
CA LEU A 431 -21.37 -4.79 5.29
C LEU A 431 -21.06 -5.27 3.86
N GLY A 432 -20.69 -4.32 3.00
CA GLY A 432 -20.42 -4.59 1.60
C GLY A 432 -18.99 -4.28 1.22
N LEU A 433 -18.64 -4.67 -0.01
CA LEU A 433 -17.39 -4.38 -0.67
C LEU A 433 -17.68 -3.63 -1.97
N ILE A 434 -17.35 -2.34 -2.02
CA ILE A 434 -17.46 -1.57 -3.25
C ILE A 434 -16.23 -1.91 -4.10
N SER A 435 -16.51 -2.58 -5.21
CA SER A 435 -15.58 -2.99 -6.24
C SER A 435 -16.38 -3.22 -7.53
N THR A 436 -15.76 -3.69 -8.57
CA THR A 436 -16.46 -4.13 -9.77
C THR A 436 -16.05 -5.56 -10.11
N PRO A 437 -16.93 -6.55 -9.82
CA PRO A 437 -18.30 -6.45 -9.28
C PRO A 437 -18.34 -6.15 -7.78
N VAL A 438 -19.48 -5.63 -7.29
CA VAL A 438 -19.74 -5.46 -5.85
C VAL A 438 -20.10 -6.79 -5.21
N ALA A 439 -19.85 -6.92 -3.89
CA ALA A 439 -20.32 -8.04 -3.09
C ALA A 439 -20.62 -7.59 -1.65
N GLY A 440 -21.29 -8.42 -0.87
CA GLY A 440 -21.54 -8.09 0.53
C GLY A 440 -22.47 -9.08 1.22
N ILE A 441 -22.66 -8.83 2.51
CA ILE A 441 -23.63 -9.51 3.36
C ILE A 441 -24.57 -8.47 3.93
N ASP A 442 -25.88 -8.70 3.81
CA ASP A 442 -26.90 -7.77 4.26
C ASP A 442 -28.12 -8.45 4.89
N VAL A 443 -28.89 -7.66 5.62
CA VAL A 443 -30.25 -7.99 6.05
C VAL A 443 -31.21 -7.19 5.20
N VAL A 444 -32.09 -7.89 4.48
CA VAL A 444 -33.13 -7.31 3.65
C VAL A 444 -34.48 -7.46 4.32
N LYS A 445 -35.19 -6.35 4.50
CA LYS A 445 -36.60 -6.35 4.98
C LYS A 445 -37.56 -6.54 3.82
N THR A 446 -38.20 -7.68 3.80
CA THR A 446 -39.27 -7.99 2.83
C THR A 446 -40.65 -7.82 3.46
N THR A 447 -41.71 -7.90 2.67
CA THR A 447 -43.12 -7.95 3.17
C THR A 447 -43.39 -9.22 4.00
N GLY A 448 -42.62 -10.29 3.79
CA GLY A 448 -42.72 -11.57 4.49
C GLY A 448 -41.87 -11.73 5.73
N GLY A 449 -41.02 -10.77 6.04
CA GLY A 449 -40.06 -10.85 7.16
C GLY A 449 -38.65 -10.35 6.77
N MET A 450 -37.66 -10.68 7.58
CA MET A 450 -36.23 -10.37 7.30
C MET A 450 -35.53 -11.54 6.65
N VAL A 451 -34.57 -11.24 5.79
CA VAL A 451 -33.71 -12.23 5.15
C VAL A 451 -32.27 -11.76 5.30
N LEU A 452 -31.42 -12.57 5.90
CA LEU A 452 -29.96 -12.41 5.90
C LEU A 452 -29.38 -13.16 4.71
N GLN A 453 -28.59 -12.49 3.90
CA GLN A 453 -28.07 -13.05 2.66
C GLN A 453 -26.67 -12.50 2.30
N MET A 454 -25.94 -13.27 1.50
CA MET A 454 -24.81 -12.77 0.71
C MET A 454 -25.30 -12.39 -0.69
N PHE A 455 -24.92 -11.23 -1.17
CA PHE A 455 -25.16 -10.80 -2.54
C PHE A 455 -23.84 -10.63 -3.30
N GLN A 456 -23.91 -10.78 -4.61
CA GLN A 456 -22.75 -10.59 -5.49
C GLN A 456 -23.23 -10.03 -6.83
N GLY A 457 -22.53 -9.00 -7.33
CA GLY A 457 -22.69 -8.52 -8.68
C GLY A 457 -22.09 -9.47 -9.71
N VAL A 458 -22.44 -9.27 -10.96
CA VAL A 458 -21.84 -9.95 -12.12
C VAL A 458 -21.04 -8.92 -12.89
N ASP A 459 -19.81 -9.25 -13.24
CA ASP A 459 -18.99 -8.39 -14.10
C ASP A 459 -19.69 -8.23 -15.46
N GLY A 460 -20.05 -7.00 -15.79
CA GLY A 460 -20.76 -6.66 -17.03
C GLY A 460 -19.91 -6.72 -18.29
N GLY A 461 -18.68 -7.20 -18.20
CA GLY A 461 -17.78 -7.43 -19.36
C GLY A 461 -17.35 -6.15 -20.09
N ARG A 462 -17.67 -4.97 -19.61
CA ARG A 462 -17.14 -3.72 -20.15
C ARG A 462 -15.79 -3.41 -19.49
N ARG A 463 -14.72 -3.78 -20.15
CA ARG A 463 -13.43 -3.13 -19.93
C ARG A 463 -13.60 -1.65 -20.30
N GLY A 464 -13.83 -0.80 -19.30
CA GLY A 464 -13.90 0.64 -19.47
C GLY A 464 -12.56 1.13 -19.99
N GLY A 465 -12.53 1.67 -21.21
CA GLY A 465 -11.42 2.50 -21.66
C GLY A 465 -11.47 3.83 -20.88
N PHE A 466 -10.34 4.50 -20.75
CA PHE A 466 -10.23 5.83 -20.14
C PHE A 466 -11.36 6.75 -20.62
N GLY A 467 -12.21 7.22 -19.72
CA GLY A 467 -13.26 8.20 -20.01
C GLY A 467 -14.66 7.68 -20.30
N GLY A 468 -14.95 6.41 -20.06
CA GLY A 468 -16.30 5.84 -20.26
C GLY A 468 -17.28 6.19 -19.14
N GLY A 469 -17.98 7.32 -19.23
CA GLY A 469 -19.03 7.71 -18.30
C GLY A 469 -20.29 6.83 -18.42
N GLY A 470 -20.90 6.54 -17.27
CA GLY A 470 -22.16 5.83 -17.15
C GLY A 470 -21.97 4.33 -16.97
N ALA A 471 -21.57 3.89 -15.77
CA ALA A 471 -21.68 2.50 -15.39
C ALA A 471 -23.17 2.13 -15.36
N ALA A 472 -23.59 1.24 -16.27
CA ALA A 472 -24.89 0.58 -16.14
C ALA A 472 -24.95 -0.14 -14.78
N ALA A 473 -26.14 -0.23 -14.20
CA ALA A 473 -26.33 -0.99 -12.97
C ALA A 473 -25.67 -2.37 -13.10
N VAL A 474 -24.83 -2.72 -12.15
CA VAL A 474 -24.16 -4.02 -12.13
C VAL A 474 -25.24 -5.09 -11.91
N PRO A 475 -25.46 -6.03 -12.84
CA PRO A 475 -26.44 -7.09 -12.63
C PRO A 475 -26.01 -7.93 -11.41
N THR A 476 -26.95 -8.36 -10.60
CA THR A 476 -26.68 -9.21 -9.43
C THR A 476 -26.98 -10.67 -9.73
N LYS A 477 -26.16 -11.59 -9.20
CA LYS A 477 -26.51 -13.02 -9.12
C LYS A 477 -27.63 -13.20 -8.08
N ALA A 478 -28.34 -14.30 -8.17
CA ALA A 478 -29.26 -14.70 -7.12
C ALA A 478 -28.53 -14.73 -5.76
N PRO A 479 -29.09 -14.11 -4.72
CA PRO A 479 -28.45 -14.07 -3.41
C PRO A 479 -28.38 -15.46 -2.78
N VAL A 480 -27.37 -15.67 -1.92
CA VAL A 480 -27.25 -16.86 -1.07
C VAL A 480 -27.87 -16.51 0.28
N ILE A 481 -29.01 -17.11 0.59
CA ILE A 481 -29.72 -16.88 1.84
C ILE A 481 -29.06 -17.67 2.97
N ALA A 482 -28.66 -16.98 4.03
CA ALA A 482 -28.08 -17.57 5.24
C ALA A 482 -29.14 -17.87 6.31
N SER A 483 -30.13 -16.96 6.48
CA SER A 483 -31.17 -17.11 7.49
C SER A 483 -32.44 -16.38 7.06
N THR A 484 -33.59 -16.96 7.36
CA THR A 484 -34.88 -16.28 7.32
C THR A 484 -35.24 -15.85 8.73
N ASN A 485 -35.70 -14.59 8.89
CA ASN A 485 -35.98 -13.96 10.18
C ASN A 485 -34.78 -14.00 11.16
N PRO A 486 -33.60 -13.47 10.78
CA PRO A 486 -32.50 -13.31 11.70
C PRO A 486 -32.92 -12.42 12.88
N PRO A 487 -32.19 -12.46 14.04
CA PRO A 487 -32.46 -11.51 15.12
C PRO A 487 -32.23 -10.07 14.62
N ASN A 488 -32.95 -9.11 15.21
CA ASN A 488 -32.78 -7.70 14.84
C ASN A 488 -31.36 -7.18 15.13
N HIS A 489 -30.69 -7.76 16.11
CA HIS A 489 -29.36 -7.42 16.53
C HIS A 489 -28.42 -8.59 16.21
N LEU A 490 -27.38 -8.35 15.40
CA LEU A 490 -26.48 -9.37 14.88
C LEU A 490 -25.14 -8.75 14.51
N TRP A 491 -24.16 -9.59 14.22
CA TRP A 491 -22.82 -9.18 13.77
C TRP A 491 -22.55 -9.67 12.36
N LEU A 492 -22.00 -8.79 11.54
CA LEU A 492 -21.53 -9.10 10.18
C LEU A 492 -20.00 -9.04 10.15
N ARG A 493 -19.42 -9.95 9.37
CA ARG A 493 -17.96 -10.04 9.23
C ARG A 493 -17.56 -10.21 7.77
N MET A 494 -16.50 -9.49 7.37
CA MET A 494 -15.82 -9.62 6.09
C MET A 494 -14.36 -9.94 6.36
N HIS A 495 -13.86 -11.03 5.79
CA HIS A 495 -12.46 -11.42 5.85
C HIS A 495 -11.84 -11.29 4.47
N CYS A 496 -10.90 -10.35 4.31
CA CYS A 496 -10.17 -10.08 3.08
C CYS A 496 -8.76 -10.65 3.16
N ASN A 497 -8.36 -11.41 2.14
CA ASN A 497 -6.98 -11.84 1.93
C ASN A 497 -6.51 -11.32 0.57
N PHE A 498 -5.61 -10.32 0.59
CA PHE A 498 -5.14 -9.64 -0.61
C PHE A 498 -4.02 -10.38 -1.34
N ASP A 499 -3.37 -11.34 -0.71
CA ASP A 499 -2.39 -12.19 -1.39
C ASP A 499 -3.06 -13.18 -2.36
N THR A 500 -4.30 -13.55 -2.09
CA THR A 500 -5.09 -14.48 -2.89
C THR A 500 -6.26 -13.82 -3.58
N ASP A 501 -6.53 -12.53 -3.33
CA ASP A 501 -7.74 -11.81 -3.74
C ASP A 501 -9.01 -12.61 -3.41
N GLN A 502 -9.14 -13.04 -2.15
CA GLN A 502 -10.31 -13.74 -1.68
C GLN A 502 -10.99 -12.98 -0.53
N VAL A 503 -12.30 -12.90 -0.59
CA VAL A 503 -13.13 -12.32 0.47
C VAL A 503 -14.19 -13.32 0.90
N VAL A 504 -14.29 -13.54 2.21
CA VAL A 504 -15.31 -14.41 2.82
C VAL A 504 -16.23 -13.57 3.68
N PHE A 505 -17.53 -13.71 3.48
CA PHE A 505 -18.54 -13.09 4.32
C PHE A 505 -19.09 -14.08 5.33
N SER A 506 -19.34 -13.62 6.55
CA SER A 506 -19.91 -14.44 7.61
C SER A 506 -20.75 -13.59 8.56
N TRP A 507 -21.56 -14.24 9.38
CA TRP A 507 -22.43 -13.58 10.36
C TRP A 507 -22.47 -14.35 11.67
N SER A 508 -22.89 -13.66 12.73
CA SER A 508 -23.12 -14.23 14.04
C SER A 508 -24.36 -13.63 14.69
N PRO A 509 -25.19 -14.41 15.41
CA PRO A 509 -26.30 -13.88 16.18
C PRO A 509 -25.88 -13.26 17.53
N ASP A 510 -24.67 -13.51 18.00
CA ASP A 510 -24.19 -13.14 19.35
C ASP A 510 -22.75 -12.60 19.37
N GLY A 511 -22.12 -12.41 18.21
CA GLY A 511 -20.75 -11.89 18.05
C GLY A 511 -19.62 -12.86 18.42
N LYS A 512 -19.94 -14.13 18.73
CA LYS A 512 -18.93 -15.12 19.17
C LYS A 512 -18.54 -16.08 18.05
N GLU A 513 -19.51 -16.84 17.57
CA GLU A 513 -19.26 -17.84 16.52
C GLU A 513 -19.80 -17.30 15.19
N PHE A 514 -18.93 -17.26 14.18
CA PHE A 514 -19.26 -16.75 12.86
C PHE A 514 -19.48 -17.85 11.83
N THR A 515 -20.63 -17.85 11.19
CA THR A 515 -21.00 -18.80 10.14
C THR A 515 -20.75 -18.17 8.76
N PRO A 516 -19.90 -18.75 7.90
CA PRO A 516 -19.70 -18.28 6.54
C PRO A 516 -20.98 -18.35 5.69
N VAL A 517 -21.15 -17.41 4.76
CA VAL A 517 -22.30 -17.33 3.85
C VAL A 517 -21.81 -17.28 2.41
N GLY A 518 -22.29 -18.21 1.61
CA GLY A 518 -21.92 -18.32 0.20
C GLY A 518 -20.50 -18.84 -0.01
N ASN A 519 -20.02 -18.68 -1.23
CA ASN A 519 -18.66 -19.02 -1.61
C ASN A 519 -17.74 -17.79 -1.45
N PRO A 520 -16.42 -18.00 -1.29
CA PRO A 520 -15.48 -16.90 -1.36
C PRO A 520 -15.67 -16.07 -2.62
N PHE A 521 -15.63 -14.76 -2.44
CA PHE A 521 -15.69 -13.79 -3.52
C PHE A 521 -14.28 -13.40 -3.96
N THR A 522 -14.04 -13.26 -5.27
CA THR A 522 -12.77 -12.80 -5.83
C THR A 522 -12.93 -11.36 -6.32
N PRO A 523 -12.50 -10.36 -5.54
CA PRO A 523 -12.47 -8.98 -6.01
C PRO A 523 -11.35 -8.79 -7.04
N THR A 524 -11.49 -7.76 -7.87
CA THR A 524 -10.48 -7.39 -8.86
C THR A 524 -10.33 -5.88 -8.93
N PHE A 525 -9.09 -5.41 -9.13
CA PHE A 525 -8.87 -4.01 -9.48
C PHE A 525 -9.37 -3.77 -10.91
N GLN A 526 -10.18 -2.75 -11.10
CA GLN A 526 -10.69 -2.39 -12.42
C GLN A 526 -10.69 -0.88 -12.65
N LEU A 527 -10.40 -0.48 -13.89
CA LEU A 527 -10.43 0.91 -14.32
C LEU A 527 -11.82 1.57 -14.21
N THR A 528 -12.89 0.78 -14.02
CA THR A 528 -14.26 1.30 -13.80
C THR A 528 -14.35 2.10 -12.51
N THR A 529 -13.76 1.62 -11.42
CA THR A 529 -13.67 2.34 -10.15
C THR A 529 -12.36 3.09 -10.03
N PHE A 530 -11.32 2.58 -10.67
CA PHE A 530 -9.94 3.05 -10.63
C PHE A 530 -9.41 3.18 -9.19
N GLN A 531 -9.81 2.23 -8.34
CA GLN A 531 -9.45 2.14 -6.94
C GLN A 531 -9.39 0.69 -6.51
N GLY A 532 -8.63 0.41 -5.45
CA GLY A 532 -8.76 -0.81 -4.67
C GLY A 532 -10.15 -0.92 -4.03
N VAL A 533 -10.43 -2.08 -3.50
CA VAL A 533 -11.72 -2.36 -2.88
C VAL A 533 -11.99 -1.49 -1.66
N ARG A 534 -13.26 -1.21 -1.40
CA ARG A 534 -13.72 -0.41 -0.25
C ARG A 534 -14.76 -1.19 0.56
N PRO A 535 -14.42 -1.73 1.73
CA PRO A 535 -15.42 -2.11 2.74
C PRO A 535 -16.35 -0.94 3.04
N ALA A 536 -17.65 -1.21 3.10
CA ALA A 536 -18.67 -0.19 3.23
C ALA A 536 -19.79 -0.61 4.20
N LEU A 537 -20.16 0.28 5.11
CA LEU A 537 -21.42 0.23 5.85
C LEU A 537 -22.48 0.93 5.02
N PHE A 538 -23.62 0.30 4.83
CA PHE A 538 -24.66 0.82 3.96
C PHE A 538 -26.08 0.52 4.44
N ASN A 539 -27.02 1.38 4.03
CA ASN A 539 -28.46 1.13 4.12
C ASN A 539 -29.16 1.81 2.94
N PHE A 540 -29.89 1.05 2.13
CA PHE A 540 -30.64 1.59 1.00
C PHE A 540 -31.98 0.88 0.82
N ASN A 541 -32.93 1.50 0.09
CA ASN A 541 -34.24 0.93 -0.18
C ASN A 541 -34.41 0.63 -1.66
N THR A 542 -34.77 -0.62 -1.98
CA THR A 542 -34.95 -1.12 -3.35
C THR A 542 -36.30 -0.82 -3.94
N SER A 543 -37.28 -0.29 -3.16
CA SER A 543 -38.60 0.07 -3.65
C SER A 543 -38.68 1.39 -4.42
N GLY A 544 -37.55 2.12 -4.50
CA GLY A 544 -37.50 3.45 -5.09
C GLY A 544 -38.01 4.57 -4.18
N GLN A 545 -38.28 4.28 -2.93
CA GLN A 545 -38.69 5.24 -1.89
C GLN A 545 -37.67 5.32 -0.79
N ALA A 546 -37.65 6.42 -0.03
CA ALA A 546 -36.95 6.47 1.23
C ALA A 546 -37.55 5.45 2.20
N GLY A 547 -36.68 4.75 2.94
CA GLY A 547 -37.09 3.68 3.85
C GLY A 547 -36.93 4.06 5.32
N GLY A 548 -36.62 3.07 6.14
CA GLY A 548 -36.34 3.20 7.55
C GLY A 548 -34.88 3.54 7.84
N TYR A 549 -34.33 2.96 8.89
CA TYR A 549 -32.93 3.15 9.28
C TYR A 549 -32.31 1.86 9.81
N ALA A 550 -30.99 1.82 9.79
CA ALA A 550 -30.15 0.81 10.45
C ALA A 550 -29.13 1.49 11.35
N ASP A 551 -28.80 0.88 12.48
CA ASP A 551 -27.78 1.34 13.40
C ASP A 551 -26.56 0.40 13.34
N PHE A 552 -25.38 0.97 13.22
CA PHE A 552 -24.10 0.27 13.21
C PHE A 552 -23.27 0.67 14.44
N ASP A 553 -22.59 -0.30 15.02
CA ASP A 553 -21.75 -0.11 16.18
C ASP A 553 -20.53 -1.04 16.14
N ASN A 554 -19.55 -0.80 16.99
CA ASN A 554 -18.40 -1.68 17.22
C ASN A 554 -17.76 -2.22 15.93
N TYR A 555 -17.40 -1.29 15.02
CA TYR A 555 -16.61 -1.64 13.85
C TYR A 555 -15.17 -1.92 14.27
N VAL A 556 -14.75 -3.16 14.14
CA VAL A 556 -13.41 -3.63 14.55
C VAL A 556 -12.68 -4.18 13.34
N VAL A 557 -11.41 -3.80 13.19
CA VAL A 557 -10.51 -4.27 12.14
C VAL A 557 -9.36 -5.04 12.75
N GLU A 558 -9.30 -6.33 12.49
CA GLU A 558 -8.18 -7.17 12.88
C GLU A 558 -7.23 -7.33 11.68
N GLU A 559 -5.94 -7.21 11.92
CA GLU A 559 -4.87 -7.41 10.95
C GLU A 559 -4.03 -8.63 11.34
N PRO A 560 -4.45 -9.87 10.96
CA PRO A 560 -3.80 -11.11 11.41
C PRO A 560 -2.33 -11.21 11.04
N ARG A 561 -1.94 -10.51 9.96
CA ARG A 561 -0.58 -10.50 9.43
C ARG A 561 -0.07 -9.08 9.21
N ALA A 562 -0.23 -8.22 10.22
CA ALA A 562 0.17 -6.81 10.15
C ALA A 562 1.66 -6.59 9.78
N ARG A 563 2.50 -7.61 9.92
CA ARG A 563 3.90 -7.61 9.44
C ARG A 563 4.17 -8.70 8.41
N GLY A 564 3.13 -9.17 7.74
CA GLY A 564 3.24 -10.26 6.78
C GLY A 564 3.65 -11.58 7.43
N VAL A 565 4.67 -12.23 6.88
CA VAL A 565 5.28 -13.45 7.41
C VAL A 565 6.70 -13.18 7.92
N GLU A 566 6.99 -11.97 8.32
CA GLU A 566 8.30 -11.60 8.84
C GLU A 566 8.71 -12.45 10.03
N ARG A 567 9.99 -12.74 10.07
CA ARG A 567 10.63 -13.46 11.15
C ARG A 567 11.71 -12.57 11.76
N GLU A 568 11.92 -12.72 13.05
CA GLU A 568 13.09 -12.13 13.67
C GLU A 568 14.36 -12.69 13.02
N ILE A 569 15.32 -11.78 12.80
CA ILE A 569 16.66 -12.19 12.37
C ILE A 569 17.24 -13.10 13.47
N PRO A 570 17.70 -14.32 13.17
CA PRO A 570 18.21 -15.26 14.19
C PRO A 570 19.60 -14.87 14.68
N LEU A 571 19.72 -13.67 15.25
CA LEU A 571 20.99 -13.12 15.72
C LEU A 571 21.64 -14.01 16.78
N GLY A 572 22.94 -14.28 16.64
CA GLY A 572 23.73 -15.13 17.52
C GLY A 572 23.45 -16.63 17.36
N LYS A 573 22.46 -17.03 16.57
CA LYS A 573 22.12 -18.45 16.34
C LYS A 573 22.95 -19.03 15.19
N THR A 574 23.06 -20.35 15.18
CA THR A 574 23.56 -21.11 14.03
C THR A 574 22.40 -21.54 13.18
N ILE A 575 22.49 -21.32 11.87
CA ILE A 575 21.46 -21.64 10.90
C ILE A 575 22.03 -22.44 9.73
N THR A 576 21.14 -23.13 9.02
CA THR A 576 21.36 -23.57 7.65
C THR A 576 20.60 -22.67 6.70
N LEU A 577 21.12 -22.49 5.50
CA LEU A 577 20.49 -21.74 4.41
C LEU A 577 20.23 -22.66 3.24
N THR A 578 19.00 -22.67 2.75
CA THR A 578 18.61 -23.42 1.56
C THR A 578 18.07 -22.49 0.48
N SER A 579 18.42 -22.72 -0.75
CA SER A 579 17.85 -22.01 -1.91
C SER A 579 16.33 -22.22 -1.96
N GLY A 580 15.58 -21.15 -2.12
CA GLY A 580 14.13 -21.19 -2.31
C GLY A 580 13.72 -21.78 -3.67
N ALA A 581 14.64 -21.81 -4.62
CA ALA A 581 14.39 -22.30 -5.97
C ALA A 581 14.37 -23.82 -6.07
N ASP A 582 15.31 -24.50 -5.43
CA ASP A 582 15.55 -25.95 -5.60
C ASP A 582 15.84 -26.69 -4.27
N GLY A 583 15.92 -25.97 -3.15
CA GLY A 583 16.20 -26.54 -1.85
C GLY A 583 17.66 -26.93 -1.60
N SER A 584 18.60 -26.60 -2.52
CA SER A 584 20.03 -26.81 -2.32
C SER A 584 20.55 -26.01 -1.12
N PHE A 585 21.55 -26.55 -0.41
CA PHE A 585 22.16 -25.89 0.75
C PHE A 585 23.30 -24.96 0.33
N LEU A 586 23.44 -23.83 1.01
CA LEU A 586 24.70 -23.09 1.02
C LEU A 586 25.71 -23.84 1.89
N ALA A 587 26.93 -24.02 1.40
CA ALA A 587 28.01 -24.69 2.08
C ALA A 587 29.34 -23.92 1.97
N ALA A 588 30.12 -23.96 3.02
CA ALA A 588 31.46 -23.37 3.10
C ALA A 588 32.50 -24.40 2.59
N ASP A 589 32.91 -24.32 1.34
CA ASP A 589 34.04 -25.11 0.83
C ASP A 589 35.37 -24.53 1.34
N THR A 590 35.87 -25.11 2.40
CA THR A 590 37.10 -24.66 3.07
C THR A 590 38.39 -25.00 2.29
N GLN A 591 38.32 -25.92 1.32
CA GLN A 591 39.46 -26.29 0.48
C GLN A 591 39.68 -25.24 -0.62
N SER A 592 38.58 -24.83 -1.27
CA SER A 592 38.63 -23.80 -2.32
C SER A 592 38.45 -22.37 -1.77
N ASN A 593 38.14 -22.21 -0.49
CA ASN A 593 37.83 -20.93 0.17
C ASN A 593 36.67 -20.17 -0.47
N ILE A 594 35.65 -20.87 -0.92
CA ILE A 594 34.45 -20.27 -1.55
C ILE A 594 33.18 -20.76 -0.86
N VAL A 595 32.07 -20.06 -1.09
CA VAL A 595 30.74 -20.54 -0.73
C VAL A 595 30.12 -21.15 -1.97
N VAL A 596 29.61 -22.37 -1.82
CA VAL A 596 28.97 -23.12 -2.90
C VAL A 596 27.55 -23.51 -2.53
N ASN A 597 26.70 -23.78 -3.52
CA ASN A 597 25.46 -24.49 -3.28
C ASN A 597 25.64 -25.98 -3.57
N VAL A 598 25.09 -26.81 -2.70
CA VAL A 598 25.18 -28.29 -2.76
C VAL A 598 23.80 -28.91 -2.74
N ALA A 599 23.62 -29.99 -3.48
CA ALA A 599 22.32 -30.68 -3.54
C ALA A 599 21.87 -31.15 -2.15
N ALA A 600 20.57 -31.08 -1.88
CA ALA A 600 20.00 -31.42 -0.56
C ALA A 600 20.24 -32.88 -0.13
N ASP A 601 20.39 -33.80 -1.05
CA ASP A 601 20.64 -35.22 -0.82
C ASP A 601 22.14 -35.58 -0.83
N SER A 602 23.02 -34.62 -1.10
CA SER A 602 24.47 -34.83 -1.15
C SER A 602 25.08 -35.19 0.20
N ALA A 603 26.29 -35.71 0.19
CA ALA A 603 27.07 -35.97 1.40
C ALA A 603 27.47 -34.66 2.10
N GLU A 604 27.79 -33.66 1.32
CA GLU A 604 28.18 -32.32 1.77
C GLU A 604 27.06 -31.61 2.53
N ALA A 605 25.79 -31.81 2.15
CA ALA A 605 24.63 -31.25 2.87
C ALA A 605 24.47 -31.76 4.29
N LYS A 606 25.17 -32.84 4.66
CA LYS A 606 25.15 -33.44 6.00
C LYS A 606 26.33 -33.05 6.86
N THR A 607 27.27 -32.25 6.33
CA THR A 607 28.47 -31.81 7.03
C THR A 607 28.19 -30.53 7.85
N PRO A 608 29.07 -30.18 8.81
CA PRO A 608 29.01 -28.89 9.47
C PRO A 608 29.20 -27.70 8.54
N ASP A 609 29.70 -27.88 7.31
CA ASP A 609 30.00 -26.81 6.36
C ASP A 609 28.75 -26.07 5.83
N VAL A 610 27.55 -26.66 6.00
CA VAL A 610 26.27 -26.01 5.70
C VAL A 610 25.74 -25.12 6.85
N ARG A 611 26.52 -24.97 7.93
CA ARG A 611 26.12 -24.23 9.13
C ARG A 611 26.82 -22.89 9.20
N PHE A 612 26.01 -21.86 9.42
CA PHE A 612 26.51 -20.49 9.56
C PHE A 612 25.98 -19.85 10.83
N GLN A 613 26.85 -19.26 11.64
CA GLN A 613 26.45 -18.42 12.76
C GLN A 613 26.08 -17.03 12.22
N VAL A 614 24.93 -16.51 12.63
CA VAL A 614 24.47 -15.15 12.29
C VAL A 614 25.07 -14.17 13.30
N VAL A 615 26.01 -13.38 12.88
CA VAL A 615 26.66 -12.37 13.72
C VAL A 615 25.99 -11.02 13.51
N ASP A 616 25.49 -10.43 14.59
CA ASP A 616 24.82 -9.12 14.55
C ASP A 616 25.83 -7.98 14.32
N LEU A 617 25.53 -7.13 13.37
CA LEU A 617 26.29 -5.91 13.07
C LEU A 617 25.44 -4.63 13.24
N GLY A 618 24.23 -4.77 13.79
CA GLY A 618 23.28 -3.69 13.97
C GLY A 618 22.54 -3.31 12.69
N ARG A 619 21.42 -2.62 12.84
CA ARG A 619 20.59 -2.12 11.71
C ARG A 619 20.15 -3.23 10.74
N GLY A 620 19.78 -4.40 11.25
CA GLY A 620 19.40 -5.52 10.41
C GLY A 620 20.52 -6.07 9.53
N ARG A 621 21.77 -5.70 9.80
CA ARG A 621 22.96 -6.18 9.10
C ARG A 621 23.59 -7.32 9.84
N VAL A 622 24.07 -8.30 9.09
CA VAL A 622 24.67 -9.51 9.63
C VAL A 622 25.96 -9.87 8.90
N ALA A 623 26.82 -10.63 9.60
CA ALA A 623 27.86 -11.41 8.96
C ALA A 623 27.55 -12.90 9.17
N LEU A 624 27.87 -13.73 8.17
CA LEU A 624 27.69 -15.18 8.21
C LEU A 624 29.04 -15.83 8.50
N LYS A 625 29.16 -16.46 9.67
CA LYS A 625 30.39 -17.12 10.09
C LYS A 625 30.23 -18.64 9.94
N ALA A 626 31.03 -19.24 9.07
CA ALA A 626 31.04 -20.68 8.85
C ALA A 626 31.57 -21.46 10.07
N ALA A 627 31.30 -22.77 10.16
CA ALA A 627 31.78 -23.66 11.21
C ALA A 627 33.33 -23.68 11.32
N SER A 628 34.04 -23.40 10.23
CA SER A 628 35.52 -23.23 10.23
C SER A 628 36.02 -21.98 10.93
N GLY A 629 35.12 -21.10 11.37
CA GLY A 629 35.47 -19.77 11.95
C GLY A 629 35.66 -18.66 10.91
N ARG A 630 35.71 -18.99 9.63
CA ARG A 630 35.82 -18.02 8.52
C ARG A 630 34.50 -17.33 8.24
N PHE A 631 34.55 -16.13 7.69
CA PHE A 631 33.36 -15.34 7.33
C PHE A 631 33.11 -15.38 5.83
N VAL A 632 31.85 -15.42 5.48
CA VAL A 632 31.38 -15.19 4.09
C VAL A 632 31.73 -13.76 3.70
N SER A 633 32.42 -13.58 2.60
CA SER A 633 32.90 -12.28 2.09
C SER A 633 32.54 -12.12 0.62
N ALA A 634 31.93 -10.99 0.28
CA ALA A 634 31.48 -10.64 -1.06
C ALA A 634 32.16 -9.34 -1.55
N ALA A 635 33.48 -9.27 -1.43
CA ALA A 635 34.26 -8.10 -1.85
C ALA A 635 34.18 -7.81 -3.35
N GLU A 636 33.99 -8.86 -4.17
CA GLU A 636 33.81 -8.83 -5.62
C GLU A 636 32.55 -9.61 -6.02
N ALA A 637 32.38 -9.87 -7.28
CA ALA A 637 31.23 -10.63 -7.77
C ALA A 637 31.16 -12.07 -7.22
N GLY A 638 32.33 -12.67 -6.89
CA GLY A 638 32.43 -13.99 -6.25
C GLY A 638 32.30 -13.89 -4.73
N VAL A 639 31.81 -14.97 -4.12
CA VAL A 639 31.65 -15.09 -2.67
C VAL A 639 32.69 -16.08 -2.14
N THR A 640 33.53 -15.59 -1.24
CA THR A 640 34.66 -16.31 -0.66
C THR A 640 34.53 -16.49 0.84
N LEU A 641 35.39 -17.34 1.41
CA LEU A 641 35.56 -17.50 2.87
C LEU A 641 36.85 -16.82 3.33
N LYS A 642 36.73 -15.88 4.25
CA LYS A 642 37.85 -15.07 4.72
C LYS A 642 38.11 -15.29 6.21
N ASP A 643 39.38 -15.56 6.54
CA ASP A 643 39.86 -15.51 7.92
C ASP A 643 40.14 -14.04 8.28
N LEU A 644 39.45 -13.53 9.25
CA LEU A 644 39.63 -12.15 9.72
C LEU A 644 40.74 -12.00 10.78
N ALA A 645 41.37 -13.10 11.17
CA ALA A 645 42.44 -13.11 12.18
C ALA A 645 42.06 -12.38 13.48
N GLY A 646 40.80 -12.59 13.91
CA GLY A 646 40.23 -11.99 15.14
C GLY A 646 39.72 -10.55 14.97
N LYS A 647 39.80 -9.94 13.77
CA LYS A 647 39.22 -8.63 13.50
C LYS A 647 37.68 -8.75 13.33
N ALA A 648 36.99 -7.62 13.55
CA ALA A 648 35.58 -7.53 13.26
C ALA A 648 35.31 -7.62 11.74
N PRO A 649 34.14 -8.12 11.33
CA PRO A 649 33.67 -8.08 9.94
C PRO A 649 33.72 -6.65 9.39
N GLY A 650 34.21 -6.50 8.17
CA GLY A 650 34.17 -5.25 7.41
C GLY A 650 32.99 -5.20 6.46
N GLU A 651 33.02 -4.22 5.56
CA GLU A 651 31.96 -4.04 4.57
C GLU A 651 31.77 -5.26 3.68
N ALA A 652 32.87 -5.90 3.27
CA ALA A 652 32.87 -7.09 2.41
C ALA A 652 32.20 -8.32 3.05
N GLU A 653 32.22 -8.42 4.39
CA GLU A 653 31.61 -9.51 5.16
C GLU A 653 30.21 -9.14 5.69
N THR A 654 29.70 -7.94 5.36
CA THR A 654 28.43 -7.42 5.85
C THR A 654 27.35 -7.55 4.80
N PHE A 655 26.21 -8.12 5.22
CA PHE A 655 25.03 -8.28 4.40
C PHE A 655 23.83 -7.61 5.08
N GLN A 656 23.01 -6.86 4.32
CA GLN A 656 21.68 -6.47 4.77
C GLN A 656 20.78 -7.69 4.72
N TRP A 657 20.24 -8.07 5.86
CA TRP A 657 19.19 -9.11 5.94
C TRP A 657 17.87 -8.54 5.47
N ILE A 658 17.19 -9.23 4.58
CA ILE A 658 15.90 -8.82 4.02
C ILE A 658 14.94 -9.99 4.12
N ASN A 659 13.88 -9.82 4.90
CA ASN A 659 12.77 -10.76 4.95
C ASN A 659 11.72 -10.38 3.91
N LEU A 660 11.34 -11.32 3.07
CA LEU A 660 10.25 -11.17 2.14
C LEU A 660 8.93 -11.63 2.81
N MET A 661 7.84 -11.00 2.45
CA MET A 661 6.52 -11.25 3.05
C MET A 661 6.06 -12.71 2.95
N ARG A 662 6.53 -13.47 1.97
CA ARG A 662 6.25 -14.92 1.82
C ARG A 662 7.13 -15.83 2.67
N GLY A 663 8.01 -15.27 3.50
CA GLY A 663 8.87 -16.01 4.42
C GLY A 663 10.23 -16.44 3.85
N ASP A 664 10.59 -16.00 2.64
CA ASP A 664 11.95 -16.13 2.12
C ASP A 664 12.83 -15.00 2.66
N THR A 665 14.14 -15.22 2.62
CA THR A 665 15.14 -14.26 3.05
C THR A 665 16.11 -14.00 1.92
N MET A 666 16.56 -12.75 1.80
CA MET A 666 17.60 -12.35 0.87
C MET A 666 18.75 -11.69 1.63
N PHE A 667 19.96 -11.74 1.05
CA PHE A 667 21.16 -11.13 1.60
C PHE A 667 21.73 -10.15 0.59
N MET A 668 21.63 -8.85 0.86
CA MET A 668 22.22 -7.83 0.01
C MET A 668 23.64 -7.52 0.51
N SER A 669 24.62 -7.74 -0.33
CA SER A 669 26.02 -7.40 -0.07
C SER A 669 26.20 -5.88 -0.02
N LEU A 670 26.90 -5.35 0.97
CA LEU A 670 27.11 -3.91 1.08
C LEU A 670 28.07 -3.32 0.04
N PRO A 671 29.16 -3.99 -0.40
CA PRO A 671 30.09 -3.42 -1.36
C PRO A 671 29.47 -3.03 -2.71
N ASN A 672 28.51 -3.77 -3.19
CA ASN A 672 27.90 -3.56 -4.51
C ASN A 672 26.36 -3.47 -4.50
N HIS A 673 25.73 -3.59 -3.34
CA HIS A 673 24.27 -3.60 -3.12
C HIS A 673 23.53 -4.62 -4.01
N ARG A 674 24.20 -5.74 -4.33
CA ARG A 674 23.62 -6.86 -5.05
C ARG A 674 23.37 -8.04 -4.11
N TYR A 675 22.51 -8.94 -4.53
CA TYR A 675 22.07 -10.03 -3.68
C TYR A 675 22.93 -11.27 -3.90
N LEU A 676 23.15 -12.03 -2.81
CA LEU A 676 23.66 -13.39 -2.91
C LEU A 676 22.74 -14.22 -3.78
N THR A 677 23.31 -15.02 -4.66
CA THR A 677 22.54 -15.85 -5.58
C THR A 677 23.24 -17.19 -5.83
N THR A 678 22.43 -18.24 -5.99
CA THR A 678 22.84 -19.56 -6.49
C THR A 678 22.35 -19.74 -7.92
N THR A 679 22.93 -20.69 -8.66
CA THR A 679 22.35 -21.17 -9.92
C THR A 679 21.41 -22.34 -9.60
N PRO A 680 20.10 -22.21 -9.79
CA PRO A 680 19.16 -23.28 -9.47
C PRO A 680 19.46 -24.56 -10.25
N ASN A 681 19.37 -25.72 -9.55
CA ASN A 681 19.62 -27.06 -10.08
C ASN A 681 21.07 -27.34 -10.57
N GLU A 682 22.00 -26.42 -10.31
CA GLU A 682 23.40 -26.58 -10.68
C GLU A 682 24.28 -26.34 -9.44
N PRO A 683 24.85 -27.36 -8.81
CA PRO A 683 25.83 -27.16 -7.74
C PRO A 683 27.01 -26.34 -8.24
N GLY A 684 27.41 -25.34 -7.46
CA GLY A 684 28.50 -24.46 -7.89
C GLY A 684 28.70 -23.24 -6.97
N PRO A 685 29.59 -22.34 -7.36
CA PRO A 685 29.91 -21.16 -6.58
C PRO A 685 28.71 -20.22 -6.42
N VAL A 686 28.55 -19.70 -5.20
CA VAL A 686 27.60 -18.61 -4.90
C VAL A 686 28.22 -17.29 -5.36
N ALA A 687 27.41 -16.40 -5.87
CA ALA A 687 27.80 -15.07 -6.33
C ALA A 687 27.01 -13.98 -5.62
N ALA A 688 27.52 -12.74 -5.62
CA ALA A 688 26.81 -11.55 -5.16
C ALA A 688 26.49 -10.64 -6.37
N THR A 689 25.70 -11.15 -7.31
CA THR A 689 25.49 -10.52 -8.63
C THR A 689 24.04 -10.24 -8.97
N ALA A 690 23.09 -10.84 -8.26
CA ALA A 690 21.68 -10.65 -8.55
C ALA A 690 21.25 -9.20 -8.23
N THR A 691 20.44 -8.61 -9.12
CA THR A 691 20.00 -7.21 -9.00
C THR A 691 18.71 -7.07 -8.19
N GLY A 692 18.01 -8.16 -7.90
CA GLY A 692 16.79 -8.18 -7.11
C GLY A 692 15.93 -9.39 -7.47
N PRO A 693 14.94 -9.70 -6.63
CA PRO A 693 14.04 -10.80 -6.91
C PRO A 693 13.18 -10.48 -8.12
N SER A 694 12.91 -11.49 -8.93
CA SER A 694 11.90 -11.39 -9.97
C SER A 694 10.56 -11.94 -9.46
N PRO A 695 9.46 -11.63 -10.18
CA PRO A 695 8.11 -12.14 -9.87
C PRO A 695 8.01 -13.65 -9.78
N ALA A 696 8.91 -14.38 -10.44
CA ALA A 696 8.81 -15.84 -10.57
C ALA A 696 9.13 -16.62 -9.28
N ARG A 697 9.65 -15.99 -8.24
CA ARG A 697 9.99 -16.59 -6.91
C ARG A 697 10.89 -17.82 -6.94
N GLN A 698 11.34 -18.26 -8.10
CA GLN A 698 12.18 -19.43 -8.28
C GLN A 698 13.58 -19.01 -8.69
N GLN A 699 14.11 -18.02 -7.99
CA GLN A 699 15.41 -17.47 -8.30
C GLN A 699 16.41 -17.78 -7.21
N GLY A 700 17.65 -17.85 -7.59
CA GLY A 700 18.74 -18.24 -6.73
C GLY A 700 19.06 -17.29 -5.60
N GLU A 701 18.48 -16.08 -5.56
CA GLU A 701 18.68 -15.08 -4.52
C GLU A 701 17.72 -15.18 -3.32
N CYS A 702 16.73 -16.04 -3.38
CA CYS A 702 15.79 -16.27 -2.28
C CYS A 702 16.20 -17.51 -1.47
N PHE A 703 16.32 -17.37 -0.17
CA PHE A 703 16.74 -18.40 0.74
C PHE A 703 15.70 -18.67 1.83
N LYS A 704 15.69 -19.91 2.31
CA LYS A 704 15.02 -20.31 3.56
C LYS A 704 16.10 -20.64 4.58
N TRP A 705 15.83 -20.36 5.85
CA TRP A 705 16.74 -20.70 6.92
C TRP A 705 16.07 -21.53 8.00
N LYS A 706 16.87 -22.36 8.67
CA LYS A 706 16.48 -23.11 9.88
C LYS A 706 17.58 -22.98 10.91
N THR A 707 17.19 -22.79 12.18
CA THR A 707 18.14 -22.91 13.30
C THR A 707 18.62 -24.34 13.45
N VAL A 708 19.88 -24.48 13.81
CA VAL A 708 20.50 -25.78 14.12
C VAL A 708 20.92 -25.71 15.57
N ASP A 709 20.44 -26.66 16.40
CA ASP A 709 20.77 -26.77 17.80
C ASP A 709 22.22 -27.22 18.02
#